data_8ea170b9a86c41bcdfa0ffb62a7a1afe
#
_entry.id   8ea170b9a86c41bcdfa0ffb62a7a1afe
#
_cell.length_a   1.000
_cell.length_b   1.000
_cell.length_c   1.000
_cell.angle_alpha   90.00
_cell.angle_beta   90.00
_cell.angle_gamma   90.00
#
_symmetry.space_group_name_H-M   'P 1'
#
loop_
_entity.id
_entity.type
_entity.pdbx_description
1 polymer ?
#
loop_
_entity_poly.entity_id
_entity_poly.type
_entity_poly.pdbx_seq_one_letter_code
_entity_poly.pdbx_strand_id
1 'polypeptide(L)'
;MNPGAGLWSQKLHEFLQPRKHILVEPNPEVYQDFLKKLLNKPGSKYTLTTKDLKFWDTHKEIVEEYIKPELEASDAGNTRILVTGSLITDPIIPGYGFTSLGKQIVFHFAENSLRQTEYFAFGPAKMLFWLPDREVRSLLPRTVTLQKKLSMSFNKLCNVTQIAGHDEPPGELKKGQDNISRAIYIDLKSVGHKLAVGKENGFIVPHHRRGKYFDFGEDIFRMTGEHGALSPSQVDNYLLEQREKGKVIPPISCLKYTDLELLEKKFGVLKPTELAADTDELTTNITEMEASDEEVEDEEEIENRLLEATKEDVDEAEEMSVKKGKKGKKGPKRPQKPELEAMASAIALREKELGKLKFSIKRVAQLKELIAKYEASLEKKLEGRKKHSATRYLKLSKARLVPYQDIVNKFEAAGATVEVLTSQIEHLVALKRLCRKAGSYGDTTTSKSQTLTFMRYRQRMLDARFHVVNLGVEIYKTECEILHTEDQDKKQELESRLAELESEFETAKGKLTNAIKNKLDVEIDDRISIMSPKPPINWDARPFHPFVIHENEVYPNLPVALLDITPRPLPTDAGTDPVTEYEYYKDIIYPLCASPHQPLPAALEALSPGTSTVMKEVPALLDPAKGGRRNMELLRVRMLTPELVSALAKGFREWLFKPVGANHPFYYRAKHSIGGFDVQRKALTWTRAIEEVTGEEGEEEDEVEGE
;
A
#
# COMPACT_ATOMS: atom_id res chain seq x y z
N MET A 1 -11.94 -20.11 2.10
CA MET A 1 -10.59 -20.37 2.63
C MET A 1 -10.39 -19.54 3.89
N ASN A 2 -10.03 -20.16 5.00
CA ASN A 2 -9.87 -19.56 6.34
C ASN A 2 -11.06 -18.65 6.73
N PRO A 3 -12.29 -19.19 6.81
CA PRO A 3 -13.47 -18.39 7.07
C PRO A 3 -13.51 -17.81 8.50
N GLY A 4 -12.70 -18.33 9.43
CA GLY A 4 -12.73 -17.96 10.84
C GLY A 4 -14.13 -18.10 11.42
N ALA A 5 -14.68 -17.01 12.03
CA ALA A 5 -16.06 -16.99 12.54
C ALA A 5 -17.15 -17.05 11.44
N GLY A 6 -16.79 -17.05 10.17
CA GLY A 6 -17.71 -17.20 9.04
C GLY A 6 -18.57 -15.98 8.70
N LEU A 7 -18.32 -14.81 9.30
CA LEU A 7 -19.14 -13.61 9.06
C LEU A 7 -19.11 -13.16 7.60
N TRP A 8 -17.90 -13.09 7.01
CA TRP A 8 -17.73 -12.81 5.60
C TRP A 8 -18.41 -13.85 4.71
N SER A 9 -18.17 -15.13 5.00
CA SER A 9 -18.74 -16.25 4.27
C SER A 9 -20.27 -16.22 4.32
N GLN A 10 -20.86 -15.89 5.47
CA GLN A 10 -22.32 -15.78 5.62
C GLN A 10 -22.88 -14.66 4.73
N LYS A 11 -22.31 -13.46 4.79
CA LYS A 11 -22.78 -12.32 3.99
C LYS A 11 -22.63 -12.57 2.50
N LEU A 12 -21.51 -13.14 2.09
CA LEU A 12 -21.26 -13.50 0.70
C LEU A 12 -22.25 -14.59 0.22
N HIS A 13 -22.55 -15.59 1.05
CA HIS A 13 -23.55 -16.62 0.76
C HIS A 13 -24.96 -16.05 0.62
N GLU A 14 -25.37 -15.16 1.54
CA GLU A 14 -26.66 -14.47 1.50
C GLU A 14 -26.83 -13.64 0.21
N PHE A 15 -25.75 -13.03 -0.26
CA PHE A 15 -25.74 -12.23 -1.48
C PHE A 15 -25.73 -13.07 -2.75
N LEU A 16 -24.85 -14.06 -2.84
CA LEU A 16 -24.62 -14.85 -4.07
C LEU A 16 -25.58 -16.05 -4.21
N GLN A 17 -26.16 -16.53 -3.13
CA GLN A 17 -27.02 -17.72 -3.11
C GLN A 17 -26.39 -18.93 -3.85
N PRO A 18 -25.16 -19.33 -3.52
CA PRO A 18 -24.47 -20.41 -4.26
C PRO A 18 -25.18 -21.74 -4.09
N ARG A 19 -24.99 -22.66 -5.04
CA ARG A 19 -25.49 -24.03 -4.93
C ARG A 19 -24.81 -24.77 -3.78
N LYS A 20 -23.51 -24.60 -3.64
CA LYS A 20 -22.68 -25.17 -2.57
C LYS A 20 -21.65 -24.14 -2.10
N HIS A 21 -21.39 -24.11 -0.80
CA HIS A 21 -20.40 -23.24 -0.19
C HIS A 21 -19.46 -24.08 0.70
N ILE A 22 -18.23 -24.26 0.23
CA ILE A 22 -17.22 -25.07 0.90
C ILE A 22 -16.40 -24.16 1.82
N LEU A 23 -16.45 -24.45 3.13
CA LEU A 23 -15.67 -23.78 4.15
C LEU A 23 -14.40 -24.60 4.43
N VAL A 24 -13.22 -24.05 4.15
CA VAL A 24 -11.93 -24.69 4.40
C VAL A 24 -11.29 -24.03 5.60
N GLU A 25 -11.38 -24.68 6.78
CA GLU A 25 -10.88 -24.16 8.06
C GLU A 25 -10.04 -25.22 8.77
N PRO A 26 -8.72 -25.04 8.86
CA PRO A 26 -7.83 -26.02 9.51
C PRO A 26 -8.12 -26.24 11.00
N ASN A 27 -8.58 -25.18 11.67
CA ASN A 27 -8.83 -25.18 13.12
C ASN A 27 -10.29 -24.85 13.45
N PRO A 28 -11.26 -25.67 13.02
CA PRO A 28 -12.68 -25.35 13.19
C PRO A 28 -13.12 -25.33 14.65
N GLU A 29 -12.38 -25.96 15.56
CA GLU A 29 -12.68 -26.01 16.99
C GLU A 29 -12.69 -24.61 17.62
N VAL A 30 -11.78 -23.73 17.19
CA VAL A 30 -11.67 -22.34 17.64
C VAL A 30 -12.94 -21.54 17.30
N TYR A 31 -13.58 -21.87 16.19
CA TYR A 31 -14.74 -21.14 15.67
C TYR A 31 -16.05 -21.93 15.73
N GLN A 32 -16.08 -23.01 16.52
CA GLN A 32 -17.14 -24.01 16.53
C GLN A 32 -18.53 -23.40 16.76
N ASP A 33 -18.66 -22.47 17.71
CA ASP A 33 -19.95 -21.85 18.08
C ASP A 33 -20.55 -21.00 16.95
N PHE A 34 -19.71 -20.49 16.07
CA PHE A 34 -20.13 -19.72 14.89
C PHE A 34 -20.43 -20.64 13.71
N LEU A 35 -19.51 -21.56 13.40
CA LEU A 35 -19.61 -22.43 12.23
C LEU A 35 -20.75 -23.43 12.35
N LYS A 36 -21.03 -24.00 13.55
CA LYS A 36 -22.17 -24.86 13.78
C LYS A 36 -23.53 -24.22 13.44
N LYS A 37 -23.64 -22.90 13.65
CA LYS A 37 -24.90 -22.17 13.33
C LYS A 37 -25.13 -22.13 11.81
N LEU A 38 -24.07 -22.06 11.02
CA LEU A 38 -24.14 -22.06 9.55
C LEU A 38 -24.42 -23.48 9.02
N LEU A 39 -23.70 -24.47 9.55
CA LEU A 39 -23.80 -25.87 9.11
C LEU A 39 -25.14 -26.51 9.43
N ASN A 40 -25.68 -26.25 10.65
CA ASN A 40 -26.91 -26.87 11.17
C ASN A 40 -28.17 -26.14 10.72
N LYS A 41 -28.10 -25.06 9.96
CA LYS A 41 -29.26 -24.33 9.44
C LYS A 41 -30.08 -25.27 8.51
N PRO A 42 -31.41 -25.39 8.67
CA PRO A 42 -32.22 -26.19 7.76
C PRO A 42 -32.01 -25.79 6.31
N GLY A 43 -31.71 -26.76 5.44
CA GLY A 43 -31.37 -26.50 4.03
C GLY A 43 -30.03 -25.83 3.81
N SER A 44 -29.10 -25.94 4.76
CA SER A 44 -27.76 -25.41 4.65
C SER A 44 -27.03 -25.96 3.42
N LYS A 45 -26.43 -25.06 2.66
CA LYS A 45 -25.58 -25.38 1.51
C LYS A 45 -24.08 -25.34 1.86
N TYR A 46 -23.77 -25.19 3.15
CA TYR A 46 -22.41 -25.17 3.64
C TYR A 46 -21.86 -26.57 3.86
N THR A 47 -20.61 -26.78 3.46
CA THR A 47 -19.84 -27.99 3.75
C THR A 47 -18.53 -27.55 4.37
N LEU A 48 -18.13 -28.14 5.49
CA LEU A 48 -16.88 -27.83 6.20
C LEU A 48 -15.84 -28.92 5.90
N THR A 49 -14.62 -28.51 5.61
CA THR A 49 -13.44 -29.37 5.56
C THR A 49 -12.32 -28.80 6.42
N THR A 50 -11.57 -29.67 7.09
CA THR A 50 -10.48 -29.32 8.02
C THR A 50 -9.10 -29.33 7.34
N LYS A 51 -9.10 -29.41 6.01
CA LYS A 51 -7.85 -29.47 5.24
C LYS A 51 -7.04 -28.17 5.38
N ASP A 52 -5.72 -28.28 5.50
CA ASP A 52 -4.84 -27.11 5.62
C ASP A 52 -4.30 -26.67 4.25
N LEU A 53 -4.59 -25.43 3.88
CA LEU A 53 -4.21 -24.82 2.61
C LEU A 53 -2.69 -24.56 2.45
N LYS A 54 -1.90 -24.81 3.49
CA LYS A 54 -0.42 -24.75 3.40
C LYS A 54 0.16 -25.87 2.52
N PHE A 55 -0.55 -26.98 2.41
CA PHE A 55 -0.13 -28.13 1.62
C PHE A 55 -0.75 -28.09 0.22
N TRP A 56 0.07 -28.21 -0.82
CA TRP A 56 -0.37 -28.08 -2.21
C TRP A 56 -1.36 -29.17 -2.63
N ASP A 57 -1.13 -30.40 -2.17
CA ASP A 57 -2.03 -31.52 -2.46
C ASP A 57 -3.45 -31.29 -1.96
N THR A 58 -3.59 -30.52 -0.88
CA THR A 58 -4.90 -30.13 -0.33
C THR A 58 -5.80 -29.42 -1.35
N HIS A 59 -5.22 -28.56 -2.19
CA HIS A 59 -6.01 -27.85 -3.20
C HIS A 59 -6.59 -28.80 -4.24
N LYS A 60 -5.80 -29.77 -4.69
CA LYS A 60 -6.22 -30.83 -5.62
C LYS A 60 -7.29 -31.71 -4.98
N GLU A 61 -7.08 -32.15 -3.73
CA GLU A 61 -8.04 -32.96 -2.99
C GLU A 61 -9.38 -32.26 -2.80
N ILE A 62 -9.39 -30.94 -2.47
CA ILE A 62 -10.63 -30.17 -2.34
C ILE A 62 -11.39 -30.14 -3.66
N VAL A 63 -10.69 -30.00 -4.78
CA VAL A 63 -11.30 -29.98 -6.11
C VAL A 63 -11.90 -31.34 -6.45
N GLU A 64 -11.18 -32.43 -6.24
CA GLU A 64 -11.62 -33.78 -6.53
C GLU A 64 -12.78 -34.24 -5.65
N GLU A 65 -12.73 -33.91 -4.34
CA GLU A 65 -13.71 -34.39 -3.36
C GLU A 65 -15.01 -33.56 -3.35
N TYR A 66 -14.91 -32.23 -3.50
CA TYR A 66 -16.06 -31.34 -3.29
C TYR A 66 -16.55 -30.61 -4.54
N ILE A 67 -15.67 -30.32 -5.50
CA ILE A 67 -16.01 -29.47 -6.65
C ILE A 67 -16.39 -30.33 -7.86
N LYS A 68 -15.54 -31.26 -8.23
CA LYS A 68 -15.75 -32.12 -9.40
C LYS A 68 -17.09 -32.85 -9.37
N PRO A 69 -17.53 -33.49 -8.26
CA PRO A 69 -18.83 -34.17 -8.23
C PRO A 69 -20.01 -33.23 -8.44
N GLU A 70 -19.92 -31.99 -7.95
CA GLU A 70 -20.98 -30.98 -8.12
C GLU A 70 -21.06 -30.45 -9.55
N LEU A 71 -19.95 -30.43 -10.25
CA LEU A 71 -19.88 -29.98 -11.64
C LEU A 71 -20.36 -31.08 -12.60
N GLU A 72 -19.98 -32.34 -12.36
CA GLU A 72 -20.41 -33.49 -13.13
C GLU A 72 -21.91 -33.80 -13.00
N ALA A 73 -22.48 -33.49 -11.81
CA ALA A 73 -23.91 -33.62 -11.57
C ALA A 73 -24.76 -32.49 -12.18
N SER A 74 -24.14 -31.51 -12.82
CA SER A 74 -24.80 -30.31 -13.33
C SER A 74 -24.84 -30.29 -14.83
N ASP A 75 -26.02 -30.40 -15.45
CA ASP A 75 -26.25 -30.19 -16.89
C ASP A 75 -26.05 -28.73 -17.35
N ALA A 76 -25.85 -27.78 -16.43
CA ALA A 76 -25.72 -26.38 -16.75
C ALA A 76 -24.26 -26.02 -17.07
N GLY A 77 -23.93 -25.88 -18.35
CA GLY A 77 -22.62 -25.53 -18.89
C GLY A 77 -22.00 -24.16 -18.49
N ASN A 78 -22.39 -23.58 -17.35
CA ASN A 78 -21.94 -22.27 -16.90
C ASN A 78 -21.68 -22.22 -15.39
N THR A 79 -20.93 -23.18 -14.88
CA THR A 79 -20.58 -23.20 -13.47
C THR A 79 -19.42 -22.25 -13.19
N ARG A 80 -19.70 -21.16 -12.51
CA ARG A 80 -18.67 -20.20 -12.08
C ARG A 80 -18.20 -20.55 -10.67
N ILE A 81 -16.91 -20.78 -10.53
CA ILE A 81 -16.25 -20.96 -9.24
C ILE A 81 -15.78 -19.60 -8.73
N LEU A 82 -16.10 -19.29 -7.47
CA LEU A 82 -15.53 -18.18 -6.74
C LEU A 82 -14.65 -18.74 -5.62
N VAL A 83 -13.37 -18.42 -5.67
CA VAL A 83 -12.41 -18.72 -4.59
C VAL A 83 -12.27 -17.47 -3.72
N THR A 84 -12.61 -17.57 -2.44
CA THR A 84 -12.54 -16.43 -1.53
C THR A 84 -11.96 -16.85 -0.18
N GLY A 85 -11.32 -15.91 0.50
CA GLY A 85 -10.80 -16.20 1.84
C GLY A 85 -9.97 -15.09 2.45
N SER A 86 -9.52 -15.35 3.67
CA SER A 86 -8.59 -14.51 4.41
C SER A 86 -7.21 -15.16 4.39
N LEU A 87 -6.24 -14.46 3.82
CA LEU A 87 -4.82 -14.84 3.82
C LEU A 87 -4.02 -13.96 4.80
N ILE A 88 -4.71 -13.43 5.80
CA ILE A 88 -4.13 -12.61 6.87
C ILE A 88 -3.57 -13.55 7.92
N THR A 89 -2.27 -13.47 8.17
CA THR A 89 -1.59 -14.20 9.23
C THR A 89 -0.75 -13.25 10.08
N ASP A 90 -0.84 -13.39 11.39
CA ASP A 90 0.00 -12.69 12.36
C ASP A 90 0.45 -13.68 13.44
N PRO A 91 1.75 -13.97 13.61
CA PRO A 91 2.87 -13.48 12.78
C PRO A 91 2.82 -13.99 11.35
N ILE A 92 3.54 -13.28 10.43
CA ILE A 92 3.59 -13.65 9.03
C ILE A 92 4.26 -15.01 8.88
N ILE A 93 3.59 -15.89 8.15
CA ILE A 93 4.17 -17.18 7.74
C ILE A 93 4.95 -16.95 6.44
N PRO A 94 6.29 -17.22 6.41
CA PRO A 94 7.07 -17.13 5.18
C PRO A 94 6.56 -18.09 4.10
N GLY A 95 6.57 -17.62 2.86
CA GLY A 95 6.32 -18.47 1.69
C GLY A 95 7.63 -18.97 1.08
N TYR A 96 7.57 -20.06 0.32
CA TYR A 96 8.74 -20.55 -0.41
C TYR A 96 9.07 -19.62 -1.59
N GLY A 97 10.18 -18.88 -1.47
CA GLY A 97 10.57 -17.86 -2.44
C GLY A 97 9.75 -16.57 -2.41
N PHE A 98 8.79 -16.45 -1.50
CA PHE A 98 7.94 -15.29 -1.29
C PHE A 98 8.08 -14.75 0.14
N THR A 99 7.77 -13.47 0.33
CA THR A 99 7.81 -12.83 1.65
C THR A 99 6.73 -13.34 2.59
N SER A 100 5.64 -13.91 2.04
CA SER A 100 4.56 -14.52 2.81
C SER A 100 3.92 -15.69 2.10
N LEU A 101 3.33 -16.61 2.88
CA LEU A 101 2.52 -17.71 2.37
C LEU A 101 1.27 -17.20 1.62
N GLY A 102 0.62 -16.15 2.10
CA GLY A 102 -0.56 -15.57 1.41
C GLY A 102 -0.23 -15.10 -0.01
N LYS A 103 0.91 -14.44 -0.19
CA LYS A 103 1.38 -14.03 -1.51
C LYS A 103 1.72 -15.22 -2.40
N GLN A 104 2.34 -16.26 -1.84
CA GLN A 104 2.64 -17.50 -2.55
C GLN A 104 1.36 -18.17 -3.04
N ILE A 105 0.32 -18.29 -2.20
CA ILE A 105 -0.98 -18.89 -2.57
C ILE A 105 -1.62 -18.11 -3.73
N VAL A 106 -1.68 -16.78 -3.63
CA VAL A 106 -2.26 -15.94 -4.69
C VAL A 106 -1.51 -16.11 -6.01
N PHE A 107 -0.19 -16.17 -5.97
CA PHE A 107 0.62 -16.36 -7.18
C PHE A 107 0.48 -17.77 -7.76
N HIS A 108 0.42 -18.78 -6.92
CA HIS A 108 0.14 -20.16 -7.33
C HIS A 108 -1.20 -20.28 -8.05
N PHE A 109 -2.26 -19.66 -7.52
CA PHE A 109 -3.56 -19.65 -8.21
C PHE A 109 -3.50 -18.93 -9.56
N ALA A 110 -2.74 -17.83 -9.67
CA ALA A 110 -2.54 -17.17 -10.94
C ALA A 110 -1.83 -18.08 -11.97
N GLU A 111 -0.83 -18.85 -11.57
CA GLU A 111 -0.15 -19.83 -12.43
C GLU A 111 -1.05 -21.03 -12.75
N ASN A 112 -1.85 -21.52 -11.80
CA ASN A 112 -2.80 -22.61 -12.05
C ASN A 112 -3.92 -22.21 -13.02
N SER A 113 -4.31 -20.94 -13.02
CA SER A 113 -5.25 -20.42 -14.02
C SER A 113 -4.68 -20.52 -15.46
N LEU A 114 -3.38 -20.32 -15.61
CA LEU A 114 -2.67 -20.49 -16.87
C LEU A 114 -2.60 -21.96 -17.30
N ARG A 115 -2.31 -22.85 -16.33
CA ARG A 115 -2.19 -24.30 -16.56
C ARG A 115 -3.54 -25.01 -16.66
N GLN A 116 -4.64 -24.30 -16.36
CA GLN A 116 -5.99 -24.87 -16.26
C GLN A 116 -6.04 -26.08 -15.32
N THR A 117 -5.41 -25.96 -14.16
CA THR A 117 -5.33 -26.99 -13.13
C THR A 117 -6.09 -26.61 -11.87
N GLU A 118 -6.36 -27.52 -10.98
CA GLU A 118 -7.08 -27.35 -9.72
C GLU A 118 -8.43 -26.64 -9.90
N TYR A 119 -8.66 -25.50 -9.21
CA TYR A 119 -9.91 -24.75 -9.29
C TYR A 119 -10.21 -24.19 -10.69
N PHE A 120 -9.21 -24.14 -11.57
CA PHE A 120 -9.31 -23.62 -12.93
C PHE A 120 -9.46 -24.70 -14.00
N ALA A 121 -9.47 -25.97 -13.61
CA ALA A 121 -9.66 -27.10 -14.54
C ALA A 121 -11.03 -27.07 -15.25
N PHE A 122 -12.01 -26.37 -14.66
CA PHE A 122 -13.38 -26.28 -15.18
C PHE A 122 -13.72 -24.90 -15.77
N GLY A 123 -12.72 -24.09 -16.03
CA GLY A 123 -12.85 -22.74 -16.56
C GLY A 123 -12.33 -21.65 -15.62
N PRO A 124 -12.45 -20.38 -16.01
CA PRO A 124 -11.91 -19.28 -15.23
C PRO A 124 -12.65 -19.13 -13.91
N ALA A 125 -11.94 -19.30 -12.79
CA ALA A 125 -12.43 -19.00 -11.45
C ALA A 125 -12.07 -17.57 -11.06
N LYS A 126 -13.00 -16.87 -10.44
CA LYS A 126 -12.76 -15.54 -9.85
C LYS A 126 -12.22 -15.70 -8.44
N MET A 127 -11.26 -14.85 -8.06
CA MET A 127 -10.63 -14.88 -6.75
C MET A 127 -10.92 -13.58 -5.98
N LEU A 128 -11.26 -13.70 -4.69
CA LEU A 128 -11.58 -12.58 -3.84
C LEU A 128 -10.90 -12.76 -2.48
N PHE A 129 -9.74 -12.13 -2.29
CA PHE A 129 -8.90 -12.36 -1.13
C PHE A 129 -8.68 -11.13 -0.26
N TRP A 130 -8.78 -11.34 1.06
CA TRP A 130 -8.28 -10.45 2.08
C TRP A 130 -6.79 -10.68 2.30
N LEU A 131 -5.98 -9.63 2.15
CA LEU A 131 -4.53 -9.66 2.30
C LEU A 131 -4.06 -8.50 3.18
N PRO A 132 -2.94 -8.64 3.91
CA PRO A 132 -2.27 -7.51 4.54
C PRO A 132 -1.89 -6.44 3.51
N ASP A 133 -2.12 -5.16 3.81
CA ASP A 133 -1.87 -4.05 2.86
C ASP A 133 -0.43 -4.05 2.31
N ARG A 134 0.56 -4.35 3.16
CA ARG A 134 1.97 -4.47 2.72
C ARG A 134 2.20 -5.53 1.63
N GLU A 135 1.40 -6.62 1.63
CA GLU A 135 1.47 -7.67 0.61
C GLU A 135 0.82 -7.20 -0.69
N VAL A 136 -0.29 -6.51 -0.57
CA VAL A 136 -1.03 -5.92 -1.69
C VAL A 136 -0.15 -4.97 -2.50
N ARG A 137 0.63 -4.11 -1.85
CA ARG A 137 1.51 -3.14 -2.54
C ARG A 137 2.55 -3.77 -3.47
N SER A 138 2.94 -5.00 -3.23
CA SER A 138 3.86 -5.74 -4.10
C SER A 138 3.20 -6.40 -5.29
N LEU A 139 1.90 -6.70 -5.19
CA LEU A 139 1.08 -7.25 -6.27
C LEU A 139 0.43 -6.13 -7.10
N LEU A 140 -0.01 -5.07 -6.41
CA LEU A 140 -0.68 -3.90 -6.98
C LEU A 140 0.10 -2.62 -6.62
N PRO A 141 1.22 -2.34 -7.31
CA PRO A 141 2.03 -1.16 -7.06
C PRO A 141 1.24 0.13 -7.35
N ARG A 142 1.38 1.13 -6.46
CA ARG A 142 0.69 2.43 -6.57
C ARG A 142 1.50 3.50 -7.32
N THR A 143 2.74 3.21 -7.66
CA THR A 143 3.63 4.04 -8.49
C THR A 143 4.45 3.14 -9.39
N VAL A 144 4.83 3.63 -10.55
CA VAL A 144 5.65 2.90 -11.53
C VAL A 144 7.01 2.47 -10.95
N THR A 145 7.51 3.18 -9.94
CA THR A 145 8.78 2.82 -9.27
C THR A 145 8.69 1.52 -8.48
N LEU A 146 7.51 1.18 -7.98
CA LEU A 146 7.27 -0.07 -7.24
C LEU A 146 6.98 -1.25 -8.17
N GLN A 147 6.87 -1.01 -9.48
CA GLN A 147 6.70 -2.07 -10.45
C GLN A 147 7.98 -2.92 -10.55
N LYS A 148 7.86 -4.19 -10.20
CA LYS A 148 8.96 -5.16 -10.14
C LYS A 148 8.55 -6.44 -10.86
N LYS A 149 9.51 -7.34 -11.05
CA LYS A 149 9.29 -8.64 -11.71
C LYS A 149 8.03 -9.37 -11.23
N LEU A 150 7.76 -9.39 -9.92
CA LEU A 150 6.59 -10.06 -9.35
C LEU A 150 5.28 -9.42 -9.81
N SER A 151 5.14 -8.08 -9.68
CA SER A 151 3.93 -7.37 -10.10
C SER A 151 3.72 -7.45 -11.61
N MET A 152 4.79 -7.34 -12.41
CA MET A 152 4.69 -7.46 -13.88
C MET A 152 4.28 -8.88 -14.32
N SER A 153 4.84 -9.92 -13.69
CA SER A 153 4.44 -11.30 -13.93
C SER A 153 2.98 -11.55 -13.52
N PHE A 154 2.57 -11.01 -12.38
CA PHE A 154 1.21 -11.12 -11.89
C PHE A 154 0.20 -10.38 -12.78
N ASN A 155 0.56 -9.18 -13.26
CA ASN A 155 -0.25 -8.40 -14.19
C ASN A 155 -0.39 -9.07 -15.57
N LYS A 156 0.57 -9.89 -15.98
CA LYS A 156 0.44 -10.71 -17.20
C LYS A 156 -0.64 -11.79 -17.03
N LEU A 157 -0.73 -12.39 -15.85
CA LEU A 157 -1.63 -13.51 -15.57
C LEU A 157 -3.04 -13.04 -15.17
N CYS A 158 -3.15 -11.95 -14.42
CA CYS A 158 -4.40 -11.53 -13.77
C CYS A 158 -4.67 -10.02 -13.90
N ASN A 159 -5.95 -9.69 -14.03
CA ASN A 159 -6.45 -8.35 -13.71
C ASN A 159 -6.68 -8.26 -12.20
N VAL A 160 -6.17 -7.22 -11.58
CA VAL A 160 -6.27 -7.02 -10.13
C VAL A 160 -6.90 -5.68 -9.83
N THR A 161 -7.97 -5.70 -9.04
CA THR A 161 -8.65 -4.50 -8.56
C THR A 161 -8.75 -4.55 -7.04
N GLN A 162 -8.29 -3.50 -6.36
CA GLN A 162 -8.55 -3.34 -4.93
C GLN A 162 -9.98 -2.82 -4.75
N ILE A 163 -10.82 -3.60 -4.06
CA ILE A 163 -12.22 -3.23 -3.76
C ILE A 163 -12.27 -2.33 -2.53
N ALA A 164 -11.57 -2.73 -1.48
CA ALA A 164 -11.55 -2.02 -0.22
C ALA A 164 -10.14 -2.07 0.40
N GLY A 165 -9.81 -1.11 1.24
CA GLY A 165 -8.53 -1.08 1.90
C GLY A 165 -8.44 -0.06 3.02
N HIS A 166 -7.31 -0.06 3.73
CA HIS A 166 -7.04 0.90 4.78
C HIS A 166 -6.87 2.32 4.21
N ASP A 167 -7.34 3.33 4.98
CA ASP A 167 -7.20 4.74 4.61
C ASP A 167 -5.76 5.19 4.80
N GLU A 168 -5.06 5.40 3.71
CA GLU A 168 -3.66 5.81 3.72
C GLU A 168 -3.50 7.24 3.20
N PRO A 169 -2.68 8.05 3.86
CA PRO A 169 -2.39 9.38 3.36
C PRO A 169 -1.65 9.32 2.01
N PRO A 170 -2.05 10.17 1.05
CA PRO A 170 -1.37 10.30 -0.23
C PRO A 170 0.11 10.66 -0.02
N GLY A 171 0.97 10.05 -0.79
CA GLY A 171 2.40 10.36 -0.77
C GLY A 171 3.16 9.82 0.45
N GLU A 172 2.52 9.07 1.37
CA GLU A 172 3.19 8.52 2.53
C GLU A 172 3.68 7.09 2.33
N LEU A 173 4.96 6.88 2.67
CA LEU A 173 5.51 5.55 2.93
C LEU A 173 5.90 5.46 4.39
N LYS A 174 5.56 4.34 5.03
CA LYS A 174 5.95 4.05 6.41
C LYS A 174 7.47 4.13 6.58
N LYS A 175 7.92 4.62 7.74
CA LYS A 175 9.32 4.72 8.17
C LYS A 175 10.11 3.44 7.81
N GLY A 176 11.14 3.56 6.97
CA GLY A 176 12.00 2.44 6.55
C GLY A 176 11.77 1.94 5.11
N GLN A 177 10.75 2.42 4.42
CA GLN A 177 10.60 2.22 2.97
C GLN A 177 11.01 3.51 2.27
N ASP A 178 12.29 3.61 2.01
CA ASP A 178 12.91 4.82 1.51
C ASP A 178 12.31 5.32 0.20
N ASN A 179 11.81 6.57 0.24
CA ASN A 179 11.73 7.52 -0.87
C ASN A 179 10.96 7.13 -2.14
N ILE A 180 10.15 6.06 -2.14
CA ILE A 180 9.42 5.61 -3.32
C ILE A 180 7.92 5.82 -3.09
N SER A 181 7.52 7.06 -2.86
CA SER A 181 6.12 7.46 -2.86
C SER A 181 5.83 8.29 -4.10
N ARG A 182 4.64 8.13 -4.66
CA ARG A 182 4.12 9.02 -5.68
C ARG A 182 4.05 10.45 -5.10
N ALA A 183 4.32 11.45 -5.92
CA ALA A 183 4.20 12.84 -5.47
C ALA A 183 2.74 13.15 -5.10
N ILE A 184 2.54 13.89 -4.01
CA ILE A 184 1.21 14.16 -3.43
C ILE A 184 0.23 14.77 -4.44
N TYR A 185 0.71 15.68 -5.29
CA TYR A 185 -0.14 16.32 -6.31
C TYR A 185 -0.61 15.33 -7.41
N ILE A 186 0.21 14.29 -7.70
CA ILE A 186 -0.15 13.22 -8.64
C ILE A 186 -1.13 12.25 -7.98
N ASP A 187 -0.88 11.90 -6.73
CA ASP A 187 -1.68 10.91 -6.00
C ASP A 187 -3.09 11.43 -5.71
N LEU A 188 -3.23 12.67 -5.21
CA LEU A 188 -4.53 13.31 -5.00
C LEU A 188 -5.32 13.44 -6.31
N LYS A 189 -4.64 13.79 -7.41
CA LYS A 189 -5.30 13.82 -8.72
C LYS A 189 -5.77 12.43 -9.15
N SER A 190 -4.97 11.38 -8.95
CA SER A 190 -5.37 9.99 -9.23
C SER A 190 -6.59 9.57 -8.41
N VAL A 191 -6.68 9.98 -7.14
CA VAL A 191 -7.87 9.76 -6.30
C VAL A 191 -9.10 10.39 -6.94
N GLY A 192 -9.04 11.69 -7.22
CA GLY A 192 -10.18 12.44 -7.80
C GLY A 192 -10.61 11.90 -9.17
N HIS A 193 -9.65 11.60 -10.04
CA HIS A 193 -9.95 10.99 -11.35
C HIS A 193 -10.69 9.65 -11.19
N LYS A 194 -10.24 8.77 -10.29
CA LYS A 194 -10.87 7.45 -10.12
C LYS A 194 -12.19 7.50 -9.34
N LEU A 195 -12.42 8.53 -8.55
CA LEU A 195 -13.74 8.81 -7.99
C LEU A 195 -14.73 9.26 -9.10
N ALA A 196 -14.27 10.08 -10.06
CA ALA A 196 -15.07 10.51 -11.21
C ALA A 196 -15.40 9.32 -12.14
N VAL A 197 -14.39 8.56 -12.55
CA VAL A 197 -14.55 7.34 -13.36
C VAL A 197 -15.46 6.32 -12.67
N GLY A 198 -15.30 6.13 -11.35
CA GLY A 198 -16.17 5.25 -10.57
C GLY A 198 -17.64 5.70 -10.65
N LYS A 199 -17.90 6.99 -10.51
CA LYS A 199 -19.23 7.56 -10.61
C LYS A 199 -19.85 7.34 -11.99
N GLU A 200 -19.09 7.50 -13.06
CA GLU A 200 -19.53 7.21 -14.43
C GLU A 200 -19.87 5.73 -14.63
N ASN A 201 -19.11 4.84 -14.00
CA ASN A 201 -19.35 3.39 -14.00
C ASN A 201 -20.43 2.93 -13.01
N GLY A 202 -21.14 3.86 -12.33
CA GLY A 202 -22.18 3.54 -11.36
C GLY A 202 -21.66 3.16 -9.96
N PHE A 203 -20.36 3.29 -9.69
CA PHE A 203 -19.74 3.03 -8.39
C PHE A 203 -19.64 4.32 -7.57
N ILE A 204 -20.62 4.58 -6.72
CA ILE A 204 -20.60 5.74 -5.83
C ILE A 204 -20.07 5.28 -4.47
N VAL A 205 -18.95 5.88 -4.02
CA VAL A 205 -18.39 5.62 -2.70
C VAL A 205 -19.28 6.27 -1.63
N PRO A 206 -19.94 5.48 -0.74
CA PRO A 206 -20.77 6.01 0.33
C PRO A 206 -19.95 6.90 1.27
N HIS A 207 -20.58 7.91 1.87
CA HIS A 207 -19.87 8.87 2.73
C HIS A 207 -19.06 8.20 3.86
N HIS A 208 -19.65 7.19 4.52
CA HIS A 208 -18.98 6.43 5.59
C HIS A 208 -17.86 5.49 5.12
N ARG A 209 -17.64 5.37 3.81
CA ARG A 209 -16.56 4.60 3.17
C ARG A 209 -15.56 5.48 2.45
N ARG A 210 -15.66 6.79 2.63
CA ARG A 210 -14.71 7.75 2.08
C ARG A 210 -13.49 7.89 3.01
N GLY A 211 -12.32 7.95 2.42
CA GLY A 211 -11.09 8.27 3.13
C GLY A 211 -10.99 9.78 3.44
N LYS A 212 -10.15 10.12 4.38
CA LYS A 212 -9.90 11.50 4.86
C LYS A 212 -9.52 12.47 3.74
N TYR A 213 -8.92 11.97 2.66
CA TYR A 213 -8.34 12.77 1.59
C TYR A 213 -9.13 12.70 0.27
N PHE A 214 -10.26 12.00 0.23
CA PHE A 214 -11.08 11.86 -0.98
C PHE A 214 -11.61 13.19 -1.47
N ASP A 215 -12.10 14.04 -0.57
CA ASP A 215 -12.62 15.36 -0.90
C ASP A 215 -11.55 16.27 -1.51
N PHE A 216 -10.30 16.17 -1.03
CA PHE A 216 -9.19 16.92 -1.61
C PHE A 216 -8.86 16.43 -3.03
N GLY A 217 -8.95 15.13 -3.28
CA GLY A 217 -8.79 14.56 -4.61
C GLY A 217 -9.87 15.03 -5.57
N GLU A 218 -11.15 15.02 -5.15
CA GLU A 218 -12.28 15.52 -5.94
C GLU A 218 -12.12 17.01 -6.25
N ASP A 219 -11.72 17.83 -5.27
CA ASP A 219 -11.50 19.26 -5.44
C ASP A 219 -10.36 19.53 -6.45
N ILE A 220 -9.22 18.84 -6.30
CA ILE A 220 -8.08 18.99 -7.22
C ILE A 220 -8.45 18.54 -8.63
N PHE A 221 -9.16 17.43 -8.77
CA PHE A 221 -9.61 16.97 -10.08
C PHE A 221 -10.58 17.97 -10.74
N ARG A 222 -11.52 18.53 -9.95
CA ARG A 222 -12.45 19.57 -10.44
C ARG A 222 -11.72 20.83 -10.89
N MET A 223 -10.66 21.26 -10.19
CA MET A 223 -9.86 22.44 -10.56
C MET A 223 -9.01 22.21 -11.81
N THR A 224 -8.54 20.99 -12.03
CA THR A 224 -7.57 20.68 -13.09
C THR A 224 -8.19 20.02 -14.32
N GLY A 225 -9.38 19.47 -14.22
CA GLY A 225 -9.95 18.61 -15.26
C GLY A 225 -9.13 17.33 -15.48
N GLU A 226 -9.38 16.65 -16.57
CA GLU A 226 -8.73 15.37 -16.88
C GLU A 226 -7.21 15.52 -17.15
N HIS A 227 -6.85 16.50 -17.96
CA HIS A 227 -5.49 16.66 -18.50
C HIS A 227 -4.61 17.67 -17.77
N GLY A 228 -5.19 18.54 -16.93
CA GLY A 228 -4.45 19.54 -16.17
C GLY A 228 -3.78 18.99 -14.92
N ALA A 229 -2.92 19.77 -14.29
CA ALA A 229 -2.32 19.47 -12.98
C ALA A 229 -1.98 20.77 -12.24
N LEU A 230 -2.08 20.75 -10.91
CA LEU A 230 -1.57 21.82 -10.06
C LEU A 230 -0.10 21.60 -9.77
N SER A 231 0.67 22.69 -9.66
CA SER A 231 2.05 22.60 -9.19
C SER A 231 2.12 22.18 -7.72
N PRO A 232 3.26 21.63 -7.25
CA PRO A 232 3.43 21.31 -5.84
C PRO A 232 3.11 22.48 -4.91
N SER A 233 3.48 23.70 -5.29
CA SER A 233 3.17 24.89 -4.48
C SER A 233 1.68 25.27 -4.47
N GLN A 234 0.99 25.05 -5.58
CA GLN A 234 -0.46 25.27 -5.64
C GLN A 234 -1.22 24.25 -4.78
N VAL A 235 -0.80 22.97 -4.82
CA VAL A 235 -1.38 21.92 -3.96
C VAL A 235 -1.10 22.20 -2.49
N ASP A 236 0.13 22.56 -2.14
CA ASP A 236 0.47 22.93 -0.76
C ASP A 236 -0.38 24.11 -0.28
N ASN A 237 -0.59 25.13 -1.13
CA ASN A 237 -1.45 26.28 -0.82
C ASN A 237 -2.88 25.86 -0.54
N TYR A 238 -3.45 25.07 -1.43
CA TYR A 238 -4.81 24.55 -1.29
C TYR A 238 -4.96 23.76 0.01
N LEU A 239 -4.04 22.83 0.30
CA LEU A 239 -4.09 22.02 1.52
C LEU A 239 -3.99 22.87 2.78
N LEU A 240 -3.14 23.92 2.78
CA LEU A 240 -3.03 24.85 3.90
C LEU A 240 -4.34 25.62 4.13
N GLU A 241 -5.01 26.07 3.08
CA GLU A 241 -6.33 26.70 3.17
C GLU A 241 -7.39 25.75 3.75
N GLN A 242 -7.34 24.46 3.37
CA GLN A 242 -8.26 23.47 3.93
C GLN A 242 -7.97 23.20 5.42
N ARG A 243 -6.70 23.19 5.83
CA ARG A 243 -6.30 23.10 7.24
C ARG A 243 -6.80 24.31 8.03
N GLU A 244 -6.75 25.51 7.46
CA GLU A 244 -7.30 26.72 8.08
C GLU A 244 -8.81 26.62 8.33
N LYS A 245 -9.51 25.86 7.50
CA LYS A 245 -10.94 25.52 7.67
C LYS A 245 -11.17 24.37 8.65
N GLY A 246 -10.13 23.92 9.38
CA GLY A 246 -10.19 22.86 10.39
C GLY A 246 -10.14 21.43 9.83
N LYS A 247 -9.86 21.22 8.53
CA LYS A 247 -9.74 19.89 7.97
C LYS A 247 -8.35 19.28 8.26
N VAL A 248 -8.31 17.97 8.50
CA VAL A 248 -7.08 17.19 8.60
C VAL A 248 -6.49 17.00 7.19
N ILE A 249 -5.24 17.39 7.01
CA ILE A 249 -4.56 17.33 5.72
C ILE A 249 -3.42 16.30 5.74
N PRO A 250 -3.03 15.75 4.57
CA PRO A 250 -1.87 14.89 4.49
C PRO A 250 -0.57 15.64 4.85
N PRO A 251 0.47 14.94 5.33
CA PRO A 251 1.75 15.56 5.64
C PRO A 251 2.36 16.23 4.41
N ILE A 252 2.63 17.53 4.49
CA ILE A 252 3.22 18.30 3.39
C ILE A 252 4.75 18.26 3.52
N SER A 253 5.43 17.84 2.44
CA SER A 253 6.90 17.75 2.42
C SER A 253 7.58 19.10 2.19
N CYS A 254 6.86 20.07 1.64
CA CYS A 254 7.34 21.42 1.33
C CYS A 254 6.36 22.46 1.86
N LEU A 255 6.73 23.09 2.98
CA LEU A 255 5.94 24.15 3.57
C LEU A 255 6.31 25.49 2.93
N LYS A 256 5.34 26.39 2.81
CA LYS A 256 5.60 27.78 2.40
C LYS A 256 6.43 28.52 3.46
N TYR A 257 7.15 29.52 3.03
CA TYR A 257 7.93 30.38 3.91
C TYR A 257 7.09 31.10 4.99
N THR A 258 5.79 31.29 4.73
CA THR A 258 4.82 31.86 5.69
C THR A 258 4.35 30.86 6.73
N ASP A 259 4.60 29.56 6.54
CA ASP A 259 4.04 28.51 7.40
C ASP A 259 4.65 28.50 8.79
N LEU A 260 5.92 28.90 8.94
CA LEU A 260 6.52 29.11 10.26
C LEU A 260 5.73 30.15 11.06
N GLU A 261 5.40 31.27 10.44
CA GLU A 261 4.62 32.34 11.08
C GLU A 261 3.17 31.91 11.28
N LEU A 262 2.60 31.17 10.32
CA LEU A 262 1.26 30.64 10.40
C LEU A 262 1.12 29.60 11.52
N LEU A 263 2.10 28.68 11.63
CA LEU A 263 2.15 27.68 12.69
C LEU A 263 2.33 28.33 14.06
N GLU A 264 3.21 29.35 14.17
CA GLU A 264 3.36 30.11 15.41
C GLU A 264 2.09 30.88 15.77
N LYS A 265 1.45 31.52 14.80
CA LYS A 265 0.32 32.43 15.01
C LYS A 265 -1.02 31.71 15.22
N LYS A 266 -1.29 30.64 14.48
CA LYS A 266 -2.59 29.92 14.52
C LYS A 266 -2.64 28.77 15.52
N PHE A 267 -1.56 28.03 15.66
CA PHE A 267 -1.56 26.82 16.48
C PHE A 267 -0.80 26.98 17.78
N GLY A 268 -0.23 28.18 18.05
CA GLY A 268 0.58 28.43 19.25
C GLY A 268 1.71 27.41 19.42
N VAL A 269 2.19 26.85 18.31
CA VAL A 269 2.99 25.65 18.26
C VAL A 269 4.34 25.78 18.96
N LEU A 270 4.85 27.00 19.08
CA LEU A 270 6.10 27.31 19.79
C LEU A 270 5.86 27.86 21.20
N LYS A 271 4.62 28.08 21.60
CA LYS A 271 4.27 28.53 22.94
C LYS A 271 3.55 27.43 23.71
N PRO A 272 3.78 27.35 25.05
CA PRO A 272 2.94 26.51 25.90
C PRO A 272 1.47 26.89 25.70
N THR A 273 0.59 25.93 25.57
CA THR A 273 -0.84 26.19 25.52
C THR A 273 -1.39 26.32 26.94
N GLU A 274 -2.31 27.22 27.12
CA GLU A 274 -3.09 27.34 28.37
C GLU A 274 -3.79 26.02 28.72
N LEU A 275 -4.15 25.23 27.71
CA LEU A 275 -4.72 23.87 27.83
C LEU A 275 -3.82 22.91 28.63
N ALA A 276 -2.49 23.00 28.51
CA ALA A 276 -1.59 22.08 29.21
C ALA A 276 -1.58 22.35 30.72
N ALA A 277 -1.64 23.63 31.13
CA ALA A 277 -1.70 24.01 32.53
C ALA A 277 -3.04 23.61 33.19
N ASP A 278 -4.16 23.91 32.53
CA ASP A 278 -5.50 23.57 33.01
C ASP A 278 -5.76 22.06 33.11
N THR A 279 -5.14 21.28 32.21
CA THR A 279 -5.29 19.81 32.25
C THR A 279 -4.34 19.16 33.25
N ASP A 280 -3.21 19.75 33.58
CA ASP A 280 -2.31 19.27 34.65
C ASP A 280 -2.96 19.40 36.02
N GLU A 281 -3.70 20.47 36.27
CA GLU A 281 -4.47 20.67 37.51
C GLU A 281 -5.59 19.63 37.66
N LEU A 282 -6.33 19.34 36.59
CA LEU A 282 -7.33 18.29 36.57
C LEU A 282 -6.73 16.88 36.76
N THR A 283 -5.55 16.64 36.21
CA THR A 283 -4.87 15.33 36.35
C THR A 283 -4.38 15.12 37.80
N THR A 284 -3.92 16.17 38.48
CA THR A 284 -3.53 16.13 39.91
C THR A 284 -4.74 15.78 40.77
N ASN A 285 -5.89 16.43 40.54
CA ASN A 285 -7.13 16.13 41.25
C ASN A 285 -7.62 14.68 41.04
N ILE A 286 -7.42 14.11 39.86
CA ILE A 286 -7.73 12.72 39.58
C ILE A 286 -6.84 11.76 40.36
N THR A 287 -5.53 12.04 40.39
CA THR A 287 -4.55 11.24 41.16
C THR A 287 -4.83 11.24 42.65
N GLU A 288 -5.23 12.42 43.20
CA GLU A 288 -5.64 12.53 44.61
C GLU A 288 -6.94 11.79 44.91
N MET A 289 -7.90 11.75 43.99
CA MET A 289 -9.13 10.97 44.13
C MET A 289 -8.89 9.46 44.02
N GLU A 290 -7.93 9.00 43.20
CA GLU A 290 -7.56 7.59 43.08
C GLU A 290 -6.77 7.07 44.28
N ALA A 291 -5.95 7.93 44.91
CA ALA A 291 -5.14 7.59 46.10
C ALA A 291 -5.96 7.49 47.41
N SER A 292 -7.17 8.07 47.48
CA SER A 292 -8.01 8.04 48.67
C SER A 292 -8.83 6.77 48.87
N ASP A 293 -8.83 5.84 47.93
CA ASP A 293 -9.68 4.63 47.92
C ASP A 293 -8.91 3.31 48.20
N GLU A 294 -7.72 3.34 48.80
CA GLU A 294 -6.87 2.16 49.05
C GLU A 294 -7.33 1.21 50.16
N GLU A 295 -8.57 1.26 50.66
CA GLU A 295 -9.06 0.32 51.66
C GLU A 295 -10.33 -0.41 51.20
N VAL A 296 -10.28 -1.36 50.28
CA VAL A 296 -11.21 -2.52 50.21
C VAL A 296 -10.58 -3.64 49.35
N GLU A 297 -10.04 -4.65 49.99
CA GLU A 297 -9.63 -5.92 49.38
C GLU A 297 -10.87 -6.71 48.87
N ASP A 298 -10.67 -7.43 47.75
CA ASP A 298 -11.40 -8.55 47.16
C ASP A 298 -12.09 -8.39 45.79
N GLU A 299 -12.24 -7.18 45.21
CA GLU A 299 -12.63 -7.07 43.80
C GLU A 299 -11.59 -6.29 42.97
N GLU A 300 -10.49 -5.86 43.56
CA GLU A 300 -9.37 -5.14 43.00
C GLU A 300 -8.52 -5.97 42.03
N GLU A 301 -8.54 -7.29 42.09
CA GLU A 301 -7.69 -8.12 41.22
C GLU A 301 -8.09 -8.01 39.73
N ILE A 302 -9.35 -7.71 39.45
CA ILE A 302 -9.82 -7.50 38.06
C ILE A 302 -9.54 -6.06 37.62
N GLU A 303 -9.66 -5.08 38.51
CA GLU A 303 -9.37 -3.67 38.23
C GLU A 303 -7.85 -3.43 38.14
N ASN A 304 -7.06 -4.09 38.98
CA ASN A 304 -5.60 -4.05 38.92
C ASN A 304 -5.01 -4.75 37.70
N ARG A 305 -5.59 -5.86 37.20
CA ARG A 305 -5.21 -6.44 35.89
C ARG A 305 -5.48 -5.51 34.74
N LEU A 306 -6.56 -4.72 34.78
CA LEU A 306 -6.85 -3.69 33.80
C LEU A 306 -5.94 -2.45 33.95
N LEU A 307 -5.54 -2.10 35.16
CA LEU A 307 -4.58 -1.03 35.49
C LEU A 307 -3.13 -1.41 35.16
N GLU A 308 -2.72 -2.66 35.39
CA GLU A 308 -1.42 -3.20 35.00
C GLU A 308 -1.26 -3.27 33.49
N ALA A 309 -2.30 -3.70 32.76
CA ALA A 309 -2.28 -3.64 31.30
C ALA A 309 -2.14 -2.20 30.75
N THR A 310 -2.66 -1.20 31.46
CA THR A 310 -2.49 0.21 31.06
C THR A 310 -1.14 0.81 31.48
N LYS A 311 -0.52 0.31 32.57
CA LYS A 311 0.85 0.67 32.97
C LYS A 311 1.89 0.08 32.02
N GLU A 312 1.71 -1.19 31.58
CA GLU A 312 2.58 -1.82 30.59
C GLU A 312 2.60 -1.05 29.27
N ASP A 313 1.45 -0.55 28.80
CA ASP A 313 1.37 0.28 27.56
C ASP A 313 2.06 1.64 27.70
N VAL A 314 2.08 2.24 28.91
CA VAL A 314 2.76 3.53 29.17
C VAL A 314 4.27 3.31 29.41
N ASP A 315 4.64 2.26 30.13
CA ASP A 315 6.03 1.90 30.38
C ASP A 315 6.72 1.38 29.09
N GLU A 316 6.01 0.64 28.19
CA GLU A 316 6.53 0.30 26.87
C GLU A 316 6.77 1.55 25.99
N ALA A 317 5.93 2.57 26.09
CA ALA A 317 6.12 3.83 25.37
C ALA A 317 7.30 4.63 25.92
N GLU A 318 7.54 4.63 27.24
CA GLU A 318 8.72 5.23 27.88
C GLU A 318 9.98 4.39 27.68
N GLU A 319 9.93 3.05 27.81
CA GLU A 319 11.06 2.16 27.52
C GLU A 319 11.48 2.15 26.05
N MET A 320 10.55 2.27 25.10
CA MET A 320 10.89 2.45 23.67
C MET A 320 11.57 3.77 23.38
N SER A 321 11.34 4.81 24.18
CA SER A 321 12.07 6.10 24.07
C SER A 321 13.48 6.04 24.67
N VAL A 322 13.71 5.18 25.67
CA VAL A 322 14.97 5.07 26.43
C VAL A 322 15.93 4.03 25.84
N LYS A 323 15.45 2.93 25.25
CA LYS A 323 16.30 1.83 24.73
C LYS A 323 17.05 2.12 23.42
N LYS A 324 16.96 3.32 22.81
CA LYS A 324 17.77 3.72 21.65
C LYS A 324 19.09 4.44 21.98
N GLY A 325 19.58 4.32 23.19
CA GLY A 325 20.85 4.87 23.66
C GLY A 325 21.99 3.87 23.65
N LYS A 326 22.41 3.31 22.51
CA LYS A 326 23.75 2.69 22.42
C LYS A 326 24.82 3.75 22.58
N LYS A 327 25.58 3.65 23.66
CA LYS A 327 26.76 4.47 23.98
C LYS A 327 27.79 4.47 22.84
N GLY A 328 27.62 5.36 21.87
CA GLY A 328 28.72 5.85 21.07
C GLY A 328 29.38 7.02 21.81
N LYS A 329 30.72 7.07 21.83
CA LYS A 329 31.49 8.18 22.43
C LYS A 329 30.91 9.51 21.98
N LYS A 330 30.32 10.26 22.91
CA LYS A 330 29.79 11.62 22.67
C LYS A 330 30.99 12.52 22.36
N GLY A 331 31.19 12.82 21.08
CA GLY A 331 31.93 14.01 20.69
C GLY A 331 31.23 15.26 21.26
N PRO A 332 31.92 16.43 21.35
CA PRO A 332 31.36 17.62 21.91
C PRO A 332 30.04 17.95 21.23
N LYS A 333 28.94 18.06 21.99
CA LYS A 333 27.63 18.41 21.47
C LYS A 333 27.78 19.78 20.77
N ARG A 334 27.58 19.78 19.45
CA ARG A 334 27.43 21.05 18.72
C ARG A 334 26.23 21.80 19.32
N PRO A 335 26.33 23.11 19.54
CA PRO A 335 25.21 23.91 20.06
C PRO A 335 24.01 23.70 19.12
N GLN A 336 22.90 23.30 19.71
CA GLN A 336 21.66 23.15 18.95
C GLN A 336 21.12 24.54 18.66
N LYS A 337 20.56 24.72 17.47
CA LYS A 337 19.95 26.00 17.09
C LYS A 337 18.71 26.24 17.97
N PRO A 338 18.51 27.45 18.52
CA PRO A 338 17.36 27.75 19.38
C PRO A 338 16.02 27.44 18.70
N GLU A 339 15.92 27.60 17.37
CA GLU A 339 14.73 27.26 16.58
C GLU A 339 14.45 25.75 16.57
N LEU A 340 15.48 24.90 16.48
CA LEU A 340 15.33 23.45 16.51
C LEU A 340 14.98 22.94 17.92
N GLU A 341 15.45 23.61 18.95
CA GLU A 341 15.09 23.32 20.36
C GLU A 341 13.65 23.73 20.63
N ALA A 342 13.23 24.92 20.17
CA ALA A 342 11.85 25.37 20.26
C ALA A 342 10.88 24.39 19.53
N MET A 343 11.23 23.96 18.32
CA MET A 343 10.43 22.96 17.59
C MET A 343 10.41 21.60 18.30
N ALA A 344 11.53 21.18 18.91
CA ALA A 344 11.58 19.95 19.67
C ALA A 344 10.68 20.02 20.92
N SER A 345 10.70 21.14 21.63
CA SER A 345 9.86 21.39 22.79
C SER A 345 8.37 21.46 22.41
N ALA A 346 8.05 22.10 21.29
CA ALA A 346 6.69 22.15 20.77
C ALA A 346 6.16 20.76 20.35
N ILE A 347 6.99 19.93 19.72
CA ILE A 347 6.62 18.54 19.38
C ILE A 347 6.35 17.76 20.67
N ALA A 348 7.26 17.81 21.66
CA ALA A 348 7.08 17.09 22.91
C ALA A 348 5.81 17.53 23.67
N LEU A 349 5.50 18.82 23.65
CA LEU A 349 4.27 19.34 24.24
C LEU A 349 3.02 18.78 23.56
N ARG A 350 2.99 18.79 22.23
CA ARG A 350 1.84 18.24 21.47
C ARG A 350 1.70 16.72 21.61
N GLU A 351 2.82 16.00 21.71
CA GLU A 351 2.81 14.56 22.02
C GLU A 351 2.22 14.29 23.40
N LYS A 352 2.57 15.10 24.42
CA LYS A 352 1.97 15.03 25.76
C LYS A 352 0.47 15.33 25.74
N GLU A 353 0.04 16.39 25.04
CA GLU A 353 -1.39 16.73 24.87
C GLU A 353 -2.16 15.60 24.16
N LEU A 354 -1.60 15.04 23.10
CA LEU A 354 -2.20 13.93 22.37
C LEU A 354 -2.32 12.66 23.25
N GLY A 355 -1.28 12.37 24.05
CA GLY A 355 -1.28 11.27 25.02
C GLY A 355 -2.40 11.42 26.05
N LYS A 356 -2.51 12.60 26.66
CA LYS A 356 -3.59 12.90 27.63
C LYS A 356 -4.97 12.78 27.01
N LEU A 357 -5.19 13.30 25.82
CA LEU A 357 -6.48 13.23 25.13
C LEU A 357 -6.86 11.78 24.82
N LYS A 358 -5.95 10.98 24.24
CA LYS A 358 -6.18 9.57 23.94
C LYS A 358 -6.49 8.76 25.19
N PHE A 359 -5.74 8.98 26.27
CA PHE A 359 -5.98 8.33 27.56
C PHE A 359 -7.37 8.67 28.12
N SER A 360 -7.72 9.97 28.14
CA SER A 360 -9.02 10.43 28.63
C SER A 360 -10.19 9.87 27.82
N ILE A 361 -10.09 9.80 26.50
CA ILE A 361 -11.11 9.21 25.63
C ILE A 361 -11.29 7.70 25.96
N LYS A 362 -10.17 6.95 26.08
CA LYS A 362 -10.20 5.53 26.43
C LYS A 362 -10.85 5.32 27.81
N ARG A 363 -10.48 6.15 28.80
CA ARG A 363 -11.03 6.04 30.15
C ARG A 363 -12.51 6.42 30.25
N VAL A 364 -12.95 7.43 29.50
CA VAL A 364 -14.38 7.77 29.37
C VAL A 364 -15.17 6.61 28.79
N ALA A 365 -14.68 5.92 27.77
CA ALA A 365 -15.32 4.75 27.18
C ALA A 365 -15.44 3.61 28.19
N GLN A 366 -14.35 3.27 28.90
CA GLN A 366 -14.33 2.23 29.93
C GLN A 366 -15.30 2.53 31.09
N LEU A 367 -15.31 3.77 31.59
CA LEU A 367 -16.19 4.16 32.68
C LEU A 367 -17.67 4.16 32.27
N LYS A 368 -17.98 4.56 31.03
CA LYS A 368 -19.34 4.44 30.47
C LYS A 368 -19.80 2.99 30.39
N GLU A 369 -18.94 2.07 29.98
CA GLU A 369 -19.22 0.64 29.93
C GLU A 369 -19.46 0.06 31.33
N LEU A 370 -18.62 0.41 32.31
CA LEU A 370 -18.81 0.01 33.73
C LEU A 370 -20.12 0.55 34.30
N ILE A 371 -20.46 1.81 34.04
CA ILE A 371 -21.72 2.41 34.47
C ILE A 371 -22.89 1.64 33.90
N ALA A 372 -22.87 1.33 32.58
CA ALA A 372 -23.93 0.53 31.95
C ALA A 372 -24.05 -0.88 32.57
N LYS A 373 -22.92 -1.52 32.88
CA LYS A 373 -22.87 -2.83 33.54
C LYS A 373 -23.50 -2.78 34.94
N TYR A 374 -23.19 -1.75 35.74
CA TYR A 374 -23.76 -1.60 37.09
C TYR A 374 -25.26 -1.22 37.04
N GLU A 375 -25.68 -0.37 36.11
CA GLU A 375 -27.08 -0.02 35.86
C GLU A 375 -27.90 -1.27 35.48
N ALA A 376 -27.42 -2.07 34.54
CA ALA A 376 -28.04 -3.33 34.15
C ALA A 376 -28.06 -4.38 35.28
N SER A 377 -27.06 -4.35 36.17
CA SER A 377 -27.01 -5.22 37.34
C SER A 377 -28.07 -4.80 38.38
N LEU A 378 -28.32 -3.51 38.57
CA LEU A 378 -29.33 -2.98 39.47
C LEU A 378 -30.76 -3.26 38.98
N GLU A 379 -30.99 -3.31 37.66
CA GLU A 379 -32.27 -3.68 37.05
C GLU A 379 -32.64 -5.15 37.30
N LYS A 380 -31.66 -6.06 37.50
CA LYS A 380 -31.85 -7.51 37.75
C LYS A 380 -32.30 -7.88 39.16
N LYS A 381 -32.97 -7.00 39.92
CA LYS A 381 -33.51 -7.28 41.29
C LYS A 381 -32.50 -7.94 42.23
N LEU A 382 -31.31 -7.34 42.37
CA LEU A 382 -30.34 -7.75 43.38
C LEU A 382 -30.82 -7.36 44.79
N GLU A 383 -30.67 -8.26 45.78
CA GLU A 383 -31.04 -8.00 47.18
C GLU A 383 -29.80 -7.92 48.09
N GLY A 384 -29.92 -7.19 49.22
CA GLY A 384 -28.93 -7.16 50.28
C GLY A 384 -27.60 -6.49 49.92
N ARG A 385 -26.48 -7.06 50.39
CA ARG A 385 -25.10 -6.53 50.22
C ARG A 385 -24.70 -6.28 48.74
N LYS A 386 -25.15 -7.13 47.81
CA LYS A 386 -24.85 -7.00 46.38
C LYS A 386 -25.47 -5.75 45.76
N LYS A 387 -26.69 -5.38 46.16
CA LYS A 387 -27.35 -4.15 45.71
C LYS A 387 -26.65 -2.91 46.25
N HIS A 388 -26.21 -2.95 47.51
CA HIS A 388 -25.52 -1.84 48.15
C HIS A 388 -24.14 -1.59 47.51
N SER A 389 -23.39 -2.67 47.23
CA SER A 389 -22.10 -2.63 46.50
C SER A 389 -22.26 -2.05 45.10
N ALA A 390 -23.18 -2.59 44.28
CA ALA A 390 -23.44 -2.09 42.92
C ALA A 390 -23.83 -0.61 42.90
N THR A 391 -24.62 -0.15 43.86
CA THR A 391 -25.00 1.27 43.98
C THR A 391 -23.79 2.16 44.32
N ARG A 392 -22.91 1.69 45.22
CA ARG A 392 -21.69 2.39 45.61
C ARG A 392 -20.72 2.53 44.41
N TYR A 393 -20.47 1.42 43.70
CA TYR A 393 -19.58 1.43 42.51
C TYR A 393 -20.16 2.26 41.37
N LEU A 394 -21.46 2.23 41.14
CA LEU A 394 -22.12 3.11 40.18
C LEU A 394 -21.87 4.61 40.48
N LYS A 395 -22.03 4.98 41.78
CA LYS A 395 -21.80 6.36 42.23
C LYS A 395 -20.36 6.77 42.03
N LEU A 396 -19.38 5.90 42.36
CA LEU A 396 -17.98 6.12 42.19
C LEU A 396 -17.60 6.23 40.69
N SER A 397 -18.05 5.32 39.85
CA SER A 397 -17.80 5.37 38.42
C SER A 397 -18.37 6.63 37.77
N LYS A 398 -19.52 7.11 38.18
CA LYS A 398 -20.12 8.38 37.73
C LYS A 398 -19.28 9.58 38.18
N ALA A 399 -18.78 9.58 39.42
CA ALA A 399 -17.93 10.64 39.94
C ALA A 399 -16.56 10.68 39.21
N ARG A 400 -15.96 9.52 38.94
CA ARG A 400 -14.70 9.38 38.17
C ARG A 400 -14.84 9.75 36.69
N LEU A 401 -16.03 9.62 36.10
CA LEU A 401 -16.25 9.97 34.68
C LEU A 401 -16.14 11.48 34.43
N VAL A 402 -16.62 12.31 35.36
CA VAL A 402 -16.71 13.77 35.16
C VAL A 402 -15.38 14.42 34.81
N PRO A 403 -14.28 14.23 35.57
CA PRO A 403 -13.02 14.91 35.25
C PRO A 403 -12.42 14.48 33.90
N TYR A 404 -12.54 13.21 33.51
CA TYR A 404 -12.06 12.76 32.18
C TYR A 404 -12.92 13.31 31.06
N GLN A 405 -14.23 13.40 31.26
CA GLN A 405 -15.15 14.01 30.28
C GLN A 405 -14.85 15.51 30.13
N ASP A 406 -14.53 16.20 31.23
CA ASP A 406 -14.17 17.63 31.21
C ASP A 406 -12.87 17.88 30.43
N ILE A 407 -11.88 16.98 30.57
CA ILE A 407 -10.66 17.05 29.75
C ILE A 407 -11.03 16.91 28.26
N VAL A 408 -11.81 15.89 27.89
CA VAL A 408 -12.21 15.69 26.48
C VAL A 408 -12.98 16.91 25.96
N ASN A 409 -13.95 17.42 26.73
CA ASN A 409 -14.73 18.59 26.36
C ASN A 409 -13.86 19.86 26.18
N LYS A 410 -12.84 20.07 27.04
CA LYS A 410 -11.90 21.19 26.91
C LYS A 410 -11.08 21.10 25.61
N PHE A 411 -10.59 19.90 25.26
CA PHE A 411 -9.88 19.69 24.00
C PHE A 411 -10.79 19.90 22.79
N GLU A 412 -12.03 19.42 22.84
CA GLU A 412 -13.02 19.62 21.78
C GLU A 412 -13.39 21.10 21.61
N ALA A 413 -13.62 21.83 22.72
CA ALA A 413 -13.91 23.26 22.70
C ALA A 413 -12.74 24.09 22.11
N ALA A 414 -11.52 23.64 22.33
CA ALA A 414 -10.33 24.24 21.72
C ALA A 414 -10.07 23.80 20.27
N GLY A 415 -10.92 22.94 19.71
CA GLY A 415 -10.74 22.35 18.36
C GLY A 415 -9.54 21.42 18.25
N ALA A 416 -8.99 20.93 19.38
CA ALA A 416 -7.81 20.07 19.45
C ALA A 416 -8.22 18.58 19.46
N THR A 417 -8.71 18.08 18.36
CA THR A 417 -9.01 16.64 18.19
C THR A 417 -7.73 15.82 18.06
N VAL A 418 -7.82 14.51 18.30
CA VAL A 418 -6.70 13.57 18.10
C VAL A 418 -6.08 13.73 16.71
N GLU A 419 -6.90 13.92 15.70
CA GLU A 419 -6.47 14.05 14.29
C GLU A 419 -5.76 15.38 14.05
N VAL A 420 -6.28 16.48 14.62
CA VAL A 420 -5.66 17.81 14.52
C VAL A 420 -4.30 17.84 15.20
N LEU A 421 -4.19 17.29 16.42
CA LEU A 421 -2.92 17.22 17.14
C LEU A 421 -1.90 16.33 16.40
N THR A 422 -2.32 15.21 15.87
CA THR A 422 -1.45 14.34 15.07
C THR A 422 -0.94 15.06 13.82
N SER A 423 -1.81 15.74 13.09
CA SER A 423 -1.45 16.53 11.90
C SER A 423 -0.46 17.67 12.26
N GLN A 424 -0.66 18.33 13.41
CA GLN A 424 0.26 19.37 13.88
C GLN A 424 1.66 18.81 14.19
N ILE A 425 1.73 17.65 14.87
CA ILE A 425 3.00 16.97 15.17
C ILE A 425 3.75 16.61 13.88
N GLU A 426 3.06 16.04 12.93
CA GLU A 426 3.64 15.67 11.63
C GLU A 426 4.19 16.88 10.87
N HIS A 427 3.46 18.00 10.87
CA HIS A 427 3.93 19.25 10.30
C HIS A 427 5.19 19.79 10.98
N LEU A 428 5.22 19.79 12.31
CA LEU A 428 6.39 20.20 13.08
C LEU A 428 7.60 19.32 12.81
N VAL A 429 7.41 18.01 12.71
CA VAL A 429 8.47 17.06 12.38
C VAL A 429 9.01 17.33 10.97
N ALA A 430 8.14 17.58 10.00
CA ALA A 430 8.53 17.92 8.63
C ALA A 430 9.33 19.23 8.61
N LEU A 431 8.84 20.26 9.29
CA LEU A 431 9.51 21.57 9.43
C LEU A 431 10.89 21.44 10.10
N LYS A 432 10.98 20.69 11.21
CA LYS A 432 12.24 20.41 11.90
C LYS A 432 13.26 19.72 11.00
N ARG A 433 12.81 18.79 10.13
CA ARG A 433 13.68 18.14 9.13
C ARG A 433 14.21 19.14 8.09
N LEU A 434 13.35 20.04 7.60
CA LEU A 434 13.74 21.09 6.65
C LEU A 434 14.74 22.05 7.27
N CYS A 435 14.50 22.50 8.51
CA CYS A 435 15.42 23.38 9.25
C CYS A 435 16.79 22.71 9.51
N ARG A 436 16.83 21.41 9.80
CA ARG A 436 18.08 20.65 9.91
C ARG A 436 18.86 20.59 8.59
N LYS A 437 18.17 20.38 7.48
CA LYS A 437 18.80 20.35 6.14
C LYS A 437 19.34 21.74 5.74
N ALA A 438 18.60 22.80 6.02
CA ALA A 438 19.05 24.18 5.82
C ALA A 438 20.36 24.48 6.56
N GLY A 439 20.53 23.92 7.74
CA GLY A 439 21.74 24.11 8.55
C GLY A 439 22.95 23.29 8.17
N SER A 440 22.81 22.28 7.31
CA SER A 440 23.95 21.48 6.84
C SER A 440 24.71 22.13 5.67
N TYR A 441 24.19 23.23 5.12
CA TYR A 441 24.83 23.99 4.03
C TYR A 441 25.82 25.10 4.51
N GLY A 442 26.59 24.81 5.53
CA GLY A 442 27.85 25.55 5.73
C GLY A 442 27.87 26.67 6.74
N ASP A 443 26.78 26.99 7.48
CA ASP A 443 26.86 28.04 8.47
C ASP A 443 26.26 27.66 9.84
N THR A 444 26.97 27.95 10.91
CA THR A 444 26.63 27.56 12.29
C THR A 444 25.53 28.42 12.93
N THR A 445 25.15 29.52 12.27
CA THR A 445 24.17 30.52 12.76
C THR A 445 23.00 30.68 11.79
N THR A 446 22.32 29.58 11.43
CA THR A 446 21.16 29.69 10.55
C THR A 446 20.01 30.37 11.28
N SER A 447 19.75 31.60 10.91
CA SER A 447 18.63 32.39 11.41
C SER A 447 17.30 31.87 10.82
N LYS A 448 16.16 32.24 11.42
CA LYS A 448 14.81 32.03 10.88
C LYS A 448 14.73 32.46 9.41
N SER A 449 15.35 33.60 9.07
CA SER A 449 15.43 34.12 7.70
C SER A 449 16.14 33.20 6.73
N GLN A 450 17.25 32.56 7.12
CA GLN A 450 17.98 31.61 6.27
C GLN A 450 17.18 30.33 6.04
N THR A 451 16.47 29.83 7.07
CA THR A 451 15.57 28.69 6.93
C THR A 451 14.46 28.98 5.93
N LEU A 452 13.81 30.15 6.04
CA LEU A 452 12.77 30.60 5.11
C LEU A 452 13.32 30.76 3.69
N THR A 453 14.53 31.29 3.53
CA THR A 453 15.19 31.41 2.23
C THR A 453 15.45 30.04 1.59
N PHE A 454 15.89 29.07 2.41
CA PHE A 454 16.08 27.70 1.93
C PHE A 454 14.76 27.05 1.50
N MET A 455 13.68 27.26 2.25
CA MET A 455 12.35 26.73 1.93
C MET A 455 11.82 27.34 0.63
N ARG A 456 11.98 28.67 0.43
CA ARG A 456 11.63 29.34 -0.84
C ARG A 456 12.43 28.80 -2.03
N TYR A 457 13.73 28.59 -1.84
CA TYR A 457 14.60 28.00 -2.87
C TYR A 457 14.10 26.58 -3.23
N ARG A 458 13.85 25.75 -2.21
CA ARG A 458 13.37 24.38 -2.42
C ARG A 458 12.03 24.36 -3.16
N GLN A 459 11.09 25.25 -2.79
CA GLN A 459 9.80 25.35 -3.47
C GLN A 459 9.95 25.75 -4.94
N ARG A 460 10.78 26.76 -5.24
CA ARG A 460 11.09 27.14 -6.63
C ARG A 460 11.66 25.98 -7.42
N MET A 461 12.53 25.17 -6.80
CA MET A 461 13.11 23.98 -7.47
C MET A 461 12.06 22.90 -7.72
N LEU A 462 11.09 22.71 -6.83
CA LEU A 462 9.98 21.77 -7.05
C LEU A 462 9.05 22.26 -8.17
N ASP A 463 8.75 23.55 -8.22
CA ASP A 463 7.94 24.14 -9.28
C ASP A 463 8.69 24.13 -10.63
N ALA A 464 10.02 24.38 -10.62
CA ALA A 464 10.84 24.23 -11.81
C ALA A 464 10.86 22.77 -12.33
N ARG A 465 10.96 21.79 -11.42
CA ARG A 465 10.83 20.38 -11.80
C ARG A 465 9.43 20.08 -12.36
N PHE A 466 8.38 20.59 -11.74
CA PHE A 466 7.01 20.44 -12.22
C PHE A 466 6.82 21.00 -13.63
N HIS A 467 7.44 22.13 -13.95
CA HIS A 467 7.44 22.68 -15.32
C HIS A 467 8.03 21.67 -16.32
N VAL A 468 9.20 21.09 -16.01
CA VAL A 468 9.84 20.07 -16.86
C VAL A 468 8.99 18.79 -16.94
N VAL A 469 8.34 18.39 -15.83
CA VAL A 469 7.39 17.27 -15.84
C VAL A 469 6.22 17.56 -16.81
N ASN A 470 5.69 18.78 -16.80
CA ASN A 470 4.63 19.17 -17.73
C ASN A 470 5.09 19.08 -19.20
N LEU A 471 6.29 19.56 -19.51
CA LEU A 471 6.84 19.42 -20.86
C LEU A 471 6.93 17.93 -21.28
N GLY A 472 7.42 17.06 -20.39
CA GLY A 472 7.48 15.62 -20.66
C GLY A 472 6.10 14.98 -20.89
N VAL A 473 5.07 15.48 -20.22
CA VAL A 473 3.68 15.03 -20.42
C VAL A 473 3.09 15.59 -21.70
N GLU A 474 3.39 16.86 -22.06
CA GLU A 474 2.93 17.44 -23.33
C GLU A 474 3.59 16.75 -24.54
N ILE A 475 4.87 16.36 -24.44
CA ILE A 475 5.53 15.52 -25.45
C ILE A 475 4.71 14.23 -25.67
N TYR A 476 4.35 13.53 -24.59
CA TYR A 476 3.53 12.31 -24.69
C TYR A 476 2.17 12.54 -25.35
N LYS A 477 1.47 13.62 -24.98
CA LYS A 477 0.17 13.97 -25.59
C LYS A 477 0.32 14.24 -27.09
N THR A 478 1.33 15.02 -27.46
CA THR A 478 1.61 15.34 -28.89
C THR A 478 1.95 14.08 -29.67
N GLU A 479 2.72 13.12 -29.08
CA GLU A 479 2.95 11.81 -29.67
C GLU A 479 1.64 11.04 -29.93
N CYS A 480 0.68 11.09 -28.96
CA CYS A 480 -0.64 10.47 -29.11
C CYS A 480 -1.45 11.16 -30.22
N GLU A 481 -1.45 12.49 -30.27
CA GLU A 481 -2.19 13.27 -31.28
C GLU A 481 -1.68 13.00 -32.69
N ILE A 482 -0.35 12.93 -32.89
CA ILE A 482 0.27 12.57 -34.17
C ILE A 482 -0.23 11.20 -34.65
N LEU A 483 -0.36 10.24 -33.74
CA LEU A 483 -0.81 8.89 -34.08
C LEU A 483 -2.25 8.86 -34.56
N HIS A 484 -3.13 9.70 -33.96
CA HIS A 484 -4.56 9.73 -34.27
C HIS A 484 -4.93 10.72 -35.41
N THR A 485 -3.97 11.52 -35.88
CA THR A 485 -4.20 12.51 -36.94
C THR A 485 -4.00 11.86 -38.31
N GLU A 486 -5.05 11.87 -39.14
CA GLU A 486 -5.02 11.40 -40.54
C GLU A 486 -4.59 12.52 -41.51
N ASP A 487 -4.83 13.77 -41.14
CA ASP A 487 -4.47 14.95 -41.93
C ASP A 487 -2.95 15.16 -41.94
N GLN A 488 -2.35 15.13 -43.13
CA GLN A 488 -0.90 15.23 -43.30
C GLN A 488 -0.33 16.61 -42.93
N ASP A 489 -1.07 17.69 -43.23
CA ASP A 489 -0.61 19.06 -42.93
C ASP A 489 -0.59 19.25 -41.40
N LYS A 490 -1.67 18.86 -40.75
CA LYS A 490 -1.76 18.87 -39.27
C LYS A 490 -0.72 17.97 -38.61
N LYS A 491 -0.44 16.81 -39.20
CA LYS A 491 0.59 15.90 -38.71
C LYS A 491 1.98 16.54 -38.77
N GLN A 492 2.31 17.24 -39.87
CA GLN A 492 3.57 17.96 -40.00
C GLN A 492 3.69 19.11 -39.01
N GLU A 493 2.59 19.83 -38.72
CA GLU A 493 2.55 20.86 -37.70
C GLU A 493 2.82 20.28 -36.30
N LEU A 494 2.16 19.15 -35.95
CA LEU A 494 2.38 18.46 -34.69
C LEU A 494 3.82 17.90 -34.55
N GLU A 495 4.41 17.40 -35.62
CA GLU A 495 5.81 16.95 -35.63
C GLU A 495 6.80 18.09 -35.40
N SER A 496 6.54 19.26 -35.98
CA SER A 496 7.33 20.47 -35.71
C SER A 496 7.18 20.91 -34.26
N ARG A 497 5.95 20.88 -33.75
CA ARG A 497 5.67 21.18 -32.34
C ARG A 497 6.34 20.20 -31.39
N LEU A 498 6.37 18.90 -31.72
CA LEU A 498 7.06 17.88 -30.93
C LEU A 498 8.56 18.16 -30.82
N ALA A 499 9.22 18.52 -31.93
CA ALA A 499 10.62 18.86 -31.94
C ALA A 499 10.94 20.10 -31.09
N GLU A 500 10.07 21.12 -31.12
CA GLU A 500 10.19 22.29 -30.23
C GLU A 500 10.09 21.89 -28.75
N LEU A 501 9.08 21.09 -28.38
CA LEU A 501 8.88 20.63 -27.03
C LEU A 501 10.04 19.77 -26.52
N GLU A 502 10.61 18.89 -27.34
CA GLU A 502 11.77 18.09 -26.98
C GLU A 502 13.01 18.97 -26.74
N SER A 503 13.23 19.99 -27.56
CA SER A 503 14.33 20.96 -27.38
C SER A 503 14.15 21.78 -26.09
N GLU A 504 12.92 22.25 -25.82
CA GLU A 504 12.59 22.98 -24.60
C GLU A 504 12.78 22.09 -23.37
N PHE A 505 12.32 20.84 -23.43
CA PHE A 505 12.46 19.85 -22.35
C PHE A 505 13.92 19.61 -21.98
N GLU A 506 14.80 19.34 -22.94
CA GLU A 506 16.23 19.11 -22.67
C GLU A 506 16.92 20.37 -22.12
N THR A 507 16.56 21.55 -22.64
CA THR A 507 17.06 22.84 -22.13
C THR A 507 16.62 23.08 -20.68
N ALA A 508 15.35 22.88 -20.37
CA ALA A 508 14.80 23.06 -19.04
C ALA A 508 15.32 22.02 -18.04
N LYS A 509 15.44 20.75 -18.46
CA LYS A 509 16.05 19.66 -17.69
C LYS A 509 17.53 19.94 -17.38
N GLY A 510 18.27 20.52 -18.34
CA GLY A 510 19.65 20.94 -18.14
C GLY A 510 19.86 21.88 -16.96
N LYS A 511 18.91 22.80 -16.72
CA LYS A 511 18.93 23.79 -15.63
C LYS A 511 18.64 23.20 -14.24
N LEU A 512 18.13 21.97 -14.14
CA LEU A 512 17.83 21.33 -12.85
C LEU A 512 19.09 20.73 -12.22
N THR A 513 19.17 20.77 -10.89
CA THR A 513 20.23 20.09 -10.13
C THR A 513 20.03 18.57 -10.16
N ASN A 514 21.11 17.79 -10.04
CA ASN A 514 21.04 16.32 -10.06
C ASN A 514 20.11 15.74 -9.00
N ALA A 515 20.07 16.34 -7.80
CA ALA A 515 19.16 15.92 -6.74
C ALA A 515 17.66 16.03 -7.11
N ILE A 516 17.32 16.99 -7.98
CA ILE A 516 15.97 17.22 -8.46
C ILE A 516 15.67 16.35 -9.67
N LYS A 517 16.65 16.18 -10.57
CA LYS A 517 16.55 15.28 -11.75
C LYS A 517 16.19 13.84 -11.35
N ASN A 518 16.70 13.33 -10.23
CA ASN A 518 16.49 11.95 -9.80
C ASN A 518 15.01 11.52 -9.69
N LYS A 519 14.10 12.48 -9.45
CA LYS A 519 12.65 12.19 -9.37
C LYS A 519 11.87 12.63 -10.61
N LEU A 520 12.50 13.39 -11.52
CA LEU A 520 11.85 13.94 -12.70
C LEU A 520 11.19 12.83 -13.53
N ASP A 521 11.96 11.85 -13.91
CA ASP A 521 11.53 10.76 -14.76
C ASP A 521 10.43 9.89 -14.13
N VAL A 522 10.45 9.78 -12.80
CA VAL A 522 9.39 9.05 -12.06
C VAL A 522 8.08 9.82 -12.11
N GLU A 523 8.13 11.13 -11.90
CA GLU A 523 6.92 11.97 -11.92
C GLU A 523 6.30 12.06 -13.33
N ILE A 524 7.14 12.09 -14.37
CA ILE A 524 6.66 12.02 -15.77
C ILE A 524 5.96 10.68 -16.01
N ASP A 525 6.62 9.57 -15.68
CA ASP A 525 6.10 8.22 -15.90
C ASP A 525 4.82 7.97 -15.09
N ASP A 526 4.75 8.40 -13.82
CA ASP A 526 3.55 8.30 -13.00
C ASP A 526 2.37 9.11 -13.57
N ARG A 527 2.63 10.30 -14.12
CA ARG A 527 1.57 11.11 -14.77
C ARG A 527 1.10 10.49 -16.08
N ILE A 528 2.03 10.00 -16.89
CA ILE A 528 1.70 9.27 -18.13
C ILE A 528 0.90 8.02 -17.79
N SER A 529 1.26 7.27 -16.75
CA SER A 529 0.54 6.08 -16.31
C SER A 529 -0.93 6.36 -15.99
N ILE A 530 -1.25 7.49 -15.32
CA ILE A 530 -2.63 7.88 -15.02
C ILE A 530 -3.43 8.24 -16.27
N MET A 531 -2.76 8.84 -17.28
CA MET A 531 -3.39 9.35 -18.50
C MET A 531 -3.44 8.32 -19.61
N SER A 532 -2.60 7.28 -19.57
CA SER A 532 -2.52 6.27 -20.62
C SER A 532 -3.80 5.47 -20.74
N PRO A 533 -4.30 5.22 -21.95
CA PRO A 533 -5.40 4.29 -22.20
C PRO A 533 -5.06 2.85 -21.72
N LYS A 534 -3.78 2.49 -21.71
CA LYS A 534 -3.27 1.23 -21.20
C LYS A 534 -2.19 1.50 -20.14
N PRO A 535 -2.58 1.76 -18.89
CA PRO A 535 -1.63 1.99 -17.81
C PRO A 535 -0.71 0.78 -17.58
N PRO A 536 0.59 1.02 -17.33
CA PRO A 536 1.54 -0.07 -17.04
C PRO A 536 1.26 -0.76 -15.70
N ILE A 537 0.59 -0.08 -14.78
CA ILE A 537 0.22 -0.61 -13.46
C ILE A 537 -1.31 -0.69 -13.29
N ASN A 538 -1.79 -1.81 -12.74
CA ASN A 538 -3.22 -2.05 -12.51
C ASN A 538 -3.85 -1.01 -11.57
N TRP A 539 -3.08 -0.39 -10.67
CA TRP A 539 -3.58 0.68 -9.81
C TRP A 539 -4.16 1.86 -10.60
N ASP A 540 -3.51 2.25 -11.68
CA ASP A 540 -3.99 3.34 -12.54
C ASP A 540 -5.08 2.89 -13.51
N ALA A 541 -5.20 1.58 -13.77
CA ALA A 541 -6.28 1.00 -14.57
C ALA A 541 -7.57 0.74 -13.76
N ARG A 542 -7.58 0.97 -12.43
CA ARG A 542 -8.73 0.66 -11.57
C ARG A 542 -10.01 1.36 -12.02
N PRO A 543 -11.17 0.66 -12.03
CA PRO A 543 -12.43 1.21 -12.51
C PRO A 543 -13.12 2.16 -11.51
N PHE A 544 -12.69 2.17 -10.27
CA PHE A 544 -13.17 3.04 -9.19
C PHE A 544 -12.09 3.20 -8.11
N HIS A 545 -12.24 4.18 -7.24
CA HIS A 545 -11.37 4.30 -6.07
C HIS A 545 -11.84 3.37 -4.94
N PRO A 546 -10.94 2.61 -4.27
CA PRO A 546 -11.32 1.62 -3.25
C PRO A 546 -12.09 2.21 -2.08
N PHE A 547 -13.01 1.43 -1.50
CA PHE A 547 -13.69 1.76 -0.26
C PHE A 547 -12.74 1.71 0.93
N VAL A 548 -12.93 2.60 1.91
CA VAL A 548 -12.13 2.59 3.13
C VAL A 548 -12.70 1.61 4.14
N ILE A 549 -11.79 0.83 4.73
CA ILE A 549 -12.05 -0.08 5.86
C ILE A 549 -11.62 0.63 7.13
N HIS A 550 -12.50 0.66 8.14
CA HIS A 550 -12.17 1.21 9.45
C HIS A 550 -11.42 0.19 10.30
N GLU A 551 -10.55 0.68 11.18
CA GLU A 551 -9.66 -0.14 12.01
C GLU A 551 -10.38 -1.19 12.87
N ASN A 552 -11.63 -0.91 13.30
CA ASN A 552 -12.44 -1.78 14.15
C ASN A 552 -13.28 -2.83 13.38
N GLU A 553 -13.18 -2.87 12.05
CA GLU A 553 -13.97 -3.81 11.21
C GLU A 553 -13.24 -5.13 10.94
N VAL A 554 -11.95 -5.21 11.23
CA VAL A 554 -11.13 -6.39 10.98
C VAL A 554 -10.40 -6.82 12.25
N TYR A 555 -10.39 -8.12 12.50
CA TYR A 555 -9.66 -8.70 13.61
C TYR A 555 -8.67 -9.77 13.09
N PRO A 556 -7.40 -9.75 13.53
CA PRO A 556 -6.74 -8.72 14.34
C PRO A 556 -6.72 -7.35 13.64
N ASN A 557 -6.58 -6.25 14.42
CA ASN A 557 -6.54 -4.88 13.89
C ASN A 557 -5.26 -4.63 13.10
N LEU A 558 -5.25 -5.07 11.85
CA LEU A 558 -4.14 -4.94 10.90
C LEU A 558 -4.62 -4.19 9.65
N PRO A 559 -3.77 -3.36 9.03
CA PRO A 559 -4.06 -2.80 7.72
C PRO A 559 -4.23 -3.90 6.69
N VAL A 560 -5.43 -4.03 6.15
CA VAL A 560 -5.80 -5.06 5.17
C VAL A 560 -6.45 -4.45 3.94
N ALA A 561 -6.44 -5.18 2.85
CA ALA A 561 -7.19 -4.86 1.65
C ALA A 561 -7.87 -6.09 1.06
N LEU A 562 -9.00 -5.86 0.39
CA LEU A 562 -9.75 -6.85 -0.37
C LEU A 562 -9.41 -6.69 -1.85
N LEU A 563 -8.85 -7.74 -2.45
CA LEU A 563 -8.53 -7.79 -3.85
C LEU A 563 -9.51 -8.66 -4.62
N ASP A 564 -10.02 -8.14 -5.72
CA ASP A 564 -10.65 -8.87 -6.81
C ASP A 564 -9.57 -9.23 -7.83
N ILE A 565 -9.36 -10.51 -8.06
CA ILE A 565 -8.33 -11.04 -8.94
C ILE A 565 -9.02 -11.92 -9.97
N THR A 566 -8.94 -11.51 -11.22
CA THR A 566 -9.56 -12.22 -12.33
C THR A 566 -8.48 -12.66 -13.32
N PRO A 567 -8.34 -13.97 -13.61
CA PRO A 567 -7.41 -14.45 -14.61
C PRO A 567 -7.63 -13.80 -15.98
N ARG A 568 -6.57 -13.47 -16.67
CA ARG A 568 -6.61 -12.97 -18.04
C ARG A 568 -6.56 -14.15 -19.02
N PRO A 569 -7.38 -14.14 -20.08
CA PRO A 569 -7.14 -15.03 -21.20
C PRO A 569 -5.81 -14.61 -21.84
N LEU A 570 -4.89 -15.54 -21.96
CA LEU A 570 -3.64 -15.29 -22.68
C LEU A 570 -3.89 -15.45 -24.17
N PRO A 571 -3.56 -14.43 -25.00
CA PRO A 571 -3.54 -14.62 -26.44
C PRO A 571 -2.42 -15.61 -26.76
N THR A 572 -2.79 -16.72 -27.35
CA THR A 572 -1.84 -17.69 -27.85
C THR A 572 -1.70 -17.50 -29.35
N ASP A 573 -0.47 -17.32 -29.81
CA ASP A 573 -0.17 -17.51 -31.23
C ASP A 573 -0.53 -18.95 -31.60
N ALA A 574 -1.13 -19.16 -32.76
CA ALA A 574 -1.53 -20.50 -33.22
C ALA A 574 -0.35 -21.48 -33.11
N GLY A 575 -0.41 -22.39 -32.16
CA GLY A 575 0.56 -23.47 -31.97
C GLY A 575 1.53 -23.31 -30.79
N THR A 576 1.48 -22.20 -29.98
CA THR A 576 2.32 -22.09 -28.79
C THR A 576 1.49 -22.33 -27.52
N ASP A 577 1.98 -23.22 -26.66
CA ASP A 577 1.39 -23.47 -25.35
C ASP A 577 1.46 -22.21 -24.44
N PRO A 578 0.37 -21.81 -23.77
CA PRO A 578 0.33 -20.63 -22.90
C PRO A 578 1.38 -20.63 -21.78
N VAL A 579 1.72 -21.80 -21.25
CA VAL A 579 2.75 -21.95 -20.21
C VAL A 579 4.12 -21.60 -20.78
N THR A 580 4.43 -22.13 -21.95
CA THR A 580 5.68 -21.84 -22.67
C THR A 580 5.78 -20.36 -23.03
N GLU A 581 4.70 -19.73 -23.49
CA GLU A 581 4.66 -18.28 -23.76
C GLU A 581 4.95 -17.45 -22.48
N TYR A 582 4.38 -17.87 -21.37
CA TYR A 582 4.63 -17.21 -20.09
C TYR A 582 6.07 -17.39 -19.58
N GLU A 583 6.70 -18.55 -19.82
CA GLU A 583 8.11 -18.76 -19.50
C GLU A 583 8.99 -17.80 -20.32
N TYR A 584 8.77 -17.65 -21.62
CA TYR A 584 9.49 -16.66 -22.45
C TYR A 584 9.26 -15.22 -21.97
N TYR A 585 8.05 -14.89 -21.56
CA TYR A 585 7.74 -13.60 -20.95
C TYR A 585 8.61 -13.37 -19.69
N LYS A 586 8.70 -14.36 -18.79
CA LYS A 586 9.54 -14.26 -17.58
C LYS A 586 11.02 -14.14 -17.91
N ASP A 587 11.50 -14.82 -18.93
CA ASP A 587 12.91 -14.78 -19.33
C ASP A 587 13.35 -13.40 -19.81
N ILE A 588 12.45 -12.62 -20.39
CA ILE A 588 12.73 -11.23 -20.78
C ILE A 588 12.51 -10.25 -19.63
N ILE A 589 11.38 -10.35 -18.92
CA ILE A 589 11.05 -9.32 -17.92
C ILE A 589 11.91 -9.40 -16.67
N TYR A 590 12.40 -10.57 -16.26
CA TYR A 590 13.17 -10.70 -15.04
C TYR A 590 14.52 -9.96 -15.10
N PRO A 591 15.33 -10.12 -16.16
CA PRO A 591 16.54 -9.33 -16.30
C PRO A 591 16.28 -7.84 -16.56
N LEU A 592 15.25 -7.48 -17.35
CA LEU A 592 14.88 -6.08 -17.56
C LEU A 592 14.51 -5.37 -16.23
N CYS A 593 13.82 -6.05 -15.34
CA CYS A 593 13.48 -5.52 -14.01
C CYS A 593 14.70 -5.32 -13.08
N ALA A 594 15.89 -5.74 -13.45
CA ALA A 594 17.12 -5.39 -12.71
C ALA A 594 17.44 -3.89 -12.80
N SER A 595 17.05 -3.25 -13.91
CA SER A 595 17.27 -1.83 -14.16
C SER A 595 16.00 -1.14 -14.64
N PRO A 596 14.94 -1.04 -13.82
CA PRO A 596 13.61 -0.59 -14.25
C PRO A 596 13.57 0.89 -14.65
N HIS A 597 14.57 1.66 -14.26
CA HIS A 597 14.71 3.10 -14.55
C HIS A 597 15.42 3.39 -15.88
N GLN A 598 16.07 2.39 -16.47
CA GLN A 598 16.78 2.59 -17.73
C GLN A 598 15.82 2.72 -18.91
N PRO A 599 16.20 3.51 -19.95
CA PRO A 599 15.59 3.44 -21.27
C PRO A 599 15.60 2.03 -21.84
N LEU A 600 14.56 1.64 -22.55
CA LEU A 600 14.42 0.29 -23.09
C LEU A 600 15.58 -0.13 -24.01
N PRO A 601 16.11 0.73 -24.93
CA PRO A 601 17.25 0.36 -25.76
C PRO A 601 18.46 -0.04 -24.95
N ALA A 602 18.83 0.76 -23.93
CA ALA A 602 19.98 0.50 -23.07
C ALA A 602 19.77 -0.77 -22.21
N ALA A 603 18.54 -0.99 -21.73
CA ALA A 603 18.22 -2.19 -20.94
C ALA A 603 18.28 -3.48 -21.78
N LEU A 604 17.88 -3.42 -23.04
CA LEU A 604 17.99 -4.54 -23.99
C LEU A 604 19.45 -4.84 -24.35
N GLU A 605 20.27 -3.82 -24.63
CA GLU A 605 21.70 -3.99 -24.87
C GLU A 605 22.43 -4.63 -23.69
N ALA A 606 21.97 -4.36 -22.46
CA ALA A 606 22.51 -4.98 -21.25
C ALA A 606 22.20 -6.50 -21.15
N LEU A 607 21.19 -7.01 -21.86
CA LEU A 607 20.92 -8.44 -21.94
C LEU A 607 21.97 -9.15 -22.80
N SER A 608 22.18 -8.64 -23.99
CA SER A 608 23.20 -9.10 -24.93
C SER A 608 23.43 -8.02 -26.00
N PRO A 609 24.67 -7.83 -26.47
CA PRO A 609 24.98 -6.88 -27.53
C PRO A 609 24.09 -7.09 -28.76
N GLY A 610 23.52 -6.02 -29.29
CA GLY A 610 22.64 -6.04 -30.46
C GLY A 610 21.17 -6.40 -30.17
N THR A 611 20.79 -6.71 -28.92
CA THR A 611 19.40 -7.07 -28.58
C THR A 611 18.43 -5.89 -28.80
N SER A 612 18.90 -4.65 -28.79
CA SER A 612 18.07 -3.48 -29.11
C SER A 612 17.48 -3.54 -30.52
N THR A 613 18.09 -4.30 -31.45
CA THR A 613 17.56 -4.49 -32.81
C THR A 613 16.19 -5.20 -32.82
N VAL A 614 15.88 -6.00 -31.81
CA VAL A 614 14.57 -6.67 -31.63
C VAL A 614 13.41 -5.67 -31.58
N MET A 615 13.64 -4.44 -31.13
CA MET A 615 12.61 -3.40 -31.11
C MET A 615 12.04 -3.09 -32.49
N LYS A 616 12.82 -3.27 -33.56
CA LYS A 616 12.37 -3.05 -34.94
C LYS A 616 11.27 -4.05 -35.36
N GLU A 617 11.27 -5.22 -34.76
CA GLU A 617 10.28 -6.26 -35.00
C GLU A 617 8.99 -6.06 -34.17
N VAL A 618 8.96 -5.04 -33.29
CA VAL A 618 7.84 -4.75 -32.39
C VAL A 618 7.29 -3.35 -32.62
N PRO A 619 6.51 -3.10 -33.68
CA PRO A 619 5.98 -1.76 -33.99
C PRO A 619 5.11 -1.17 -32.87
N ALA A 620 4.52 -2.03 -32.02
CA ALA A 620 3.71 -1.60 -30.88
C ALA A 620 4.50 -0.76 -29.87
N LEU A 621 5.83 -0.87 -29.83
CA LEU A 621 6.68 -0.04 -28.97
C LEU A 621 6.68 1.44 -29.37
N LEU A 622 6.40 1.74 -30.64
CA LEU A 622 6.31 3.11 -31.16
C LEU A 622 4.90 3.72 -30.98
N ASP A 623 3.96 2.96 -30.46
CA ASP A 623 2.56 3.33 -30.35
C ASP A 623 2.21 3.75 -28.90
N PRO A 624 2.07 5.06 -28.61
CA PRO A 624 1.68 5.54 -27.27
C PRO A 624 0.33 4.99 -26.79
N ALA A 625 -0.63 4.71 -27.70
CA ALA A 625 -1.92 4.14 -27.33
C ALA A 625 -1.80 2.70 -26.78
N LYS A 626 -0.71 2.01 -27.09
CA LYS A 626 -0.36 0.68 -26.58
C LYS A 626 0.60 0.72 -25.39
N GLY A 627 0.95 1.91 -24.90
CA GLY A 627 1.92 2.12 -23.83
C GLY A 627 3.36 2.28 -24.32
N GLY A 628 3.57 2.39 -25.65
CA GLY A 628 4.88 2.68 -26.24
C GLY A 628 5.22 4.18 -26.28
N ARG A 629 6.29 4.54 -26.96
CA ARG A 629 6.76 5.91 -27.19
C ARG A 629 7.38 6.05 -28.57
N ARG A 630 7.16 7.18 -29.25
CA ARG A 630 7.86 7.46 -30.52
C ARG A 630 9.37 7.57 -30.29
N ASN A 631 9.77 8.25 -29.22
CA ASN A 631 11.16 8.33 -28.80
C ASN A 631 11.46 7.20 -27.77
N MET A 632 12.17 6.16 -28.22
CA MET A 632 12.51 5.00 -27.39
C MET A 632 13.40 5.32 -26.19
N GLU A 633 14.19 6.41 -26.24
CA GLU A 633 15.00 6.83 -25.10
C GLU A 633 14.15 7.36 -23.92
N LEU A 634 12.89 7.69 -24.19
CA LEU A 634 11.93 8.10 -23.17
C LEU A 634 11.08 6.91 -22.65
N LEU A 635 11.13 5.74 -23.31
CA LEU A 635 10.42 4.54 -22.86
C LEU A 635 11.31 3.77 -21.88
N ARG A 636 10.92 3.76 -20.61
CA ARG A 636 11.64 3.03 -19.56
C ARG A 636 11.02 1.66 -19.31
N VAL A 637 11.83 0.72 -18.84
CA VAL A 637 11.41 -0.65 -18.53
C VAL A 637 10.18 -0.68 -17.61
N ARG A 638 10.13 0.19 -16.58
CA ARG A 638 9.00 0.27 -15.65
C ARG A 638 7.68 0.72 -16.28
N MET A 639 7.71 1.25 -17.51
CA MET A 639 6.52 1.67 -18.26
C MET A 639 6.00 0.61 -19.22
N LEU A 640 6.68 -0.53 -19.34
CA LEU A 640 6.26 -1.60 -20.23
C LEU A 640 4.96 -2.24 -19.74
N THR A 641 3.99 -2.36 -20.64
CA THR A 641 2.77 -3.13 -20.42
C THR A 641 3.03 -4.62 -20.63
N PRO A 642 2.22 -5.52 -20.04
CA PRO A 642 2.37 -6.96 -20.28
C PRO A 642 2.33 -7.35 -21.76
N GLU A 643 1.55 -6.65 -22.57
CA GLU A 643 1.43 -6.87 -24.00
C GLU A 643 2.72 -6.52 -24.74
N LEU A 644 3.35 -5.38 -24.40
CA LEU A 644 4.63 -4.98 -24.98
C LEU A 644 5.76 -5.95 -24.61
N VAL A 645 5.78 -6.41 -23.35
CA VAL A 645 6.76 -7.42 -22.92
C VAL A 645 6.54 -8.74 -23.66
N SER A 646 5.30 -9.16 -23.90
CA SER A 646 5.02 -10.38 -24.67
C SER A 646 5.48 -10.24 -26.11
N ALA A 647 5.25 -9.08 -26.74
CA ALA A 647 5.72 -8.82 -28.10
C ALA A 647 7.26 -8.78 -28.19
N LEU A 648 7.93 -8.21 -27.18
CA LEU A 648 9.39 -8.25 -27.05
C LEU A 648 9.91 -9.69 -26.88
N ALA A 649 9.23 -10.49 -26.05
CA ALA A 649 9.61 -11.89 -25.84
C ALA A 649 9.48 -12.71 -27.12
N LYS A 650 8.44 -12.46 -27.93
CA LYS A 650 8.27 -13.07 -29.24
C LYS A 650 9.39 -12.65 -30.19
N GLY A 651 9.64 -11.34 -30.36
CA GLY A 651 10.70 -10.84 -31.20
C GLY A 651 12.08 -11.37 -30.78
N PHE A 652 12.35 -11.44 -29.48
CA PHE A 652 13.61 -11.99 -28.97
C PHE A 652 13.75 -13.50 -29.27
N ARG A 653 12.67 -14.28 -29.16
CA ARG A 653 12.67 -15.70 -29.52
C ARG A 653 13.01 -15.93 -31.00
N GLU A 654 12.53 -15.06 -31.87
CA GLU A 654 12.72 -15.13 -33.31
C GLU A 654 14.07 -14.51 -33.77
N TRP A 655 14.72 -13.74 -32.88
CA TRP A 655 15.97 -13.05 -33.19
C TRP A 655 17.12 -14.03 -33.47
N LEU A 656 17.75 -13.88 -34.63
CA LEU A 656 18.78 -14.81 -35.12
C LEU A 656 20.09 -14.76 -34.30
N PHE A 657 20.42 -13.62 -33.72
CA PHE A 657 21.68 -13.40 -33.00
C PHE A 657 21.58 -13.61 -31.48
N LYS A 658 20.52 -14.25 -31.01
CA LYS A 658 20.38 -14.57 -29.60
C LYS A 658 21.53 -15.47 -29.12
N PRO A 659 22.01 -15.28 -27.89
CA PRO A 659 23.08 -16.11 -27.34
C PRO A 659 22.75 -17.60 -27.35
N VAL A 660 23.78 -18.43 -27.48
CA VAL A 660 23.64 -19.91 -27.36
C VAL A 660 23.05 -20.22 -25.99
N GLY A 661 22.02 -21.06 -25.95
CA GLY A 661 21.28 -21.39 -24.73
C GLY A 661 20.13 -20.43 -24.39
N ALA A 662 19.99 -19.29 -25.09
CA ALA A 662 18.89 -18.35 -24.85
C ALA A 662 17.48 -18.90 -25.10
N ASN A 663 17.38 -20.04 -25.77
CA ASN A 663 16.10 -20.78 -25.91
C ASN A 663 15.72 -21.56 -24.66
N HIS A 664 16.62 -21.74 -23.71
CA HIS A 664 16.32 -22.43 -22.48
C HIS A 664 15.53 -21.50 -21.54
N PRO A 665 14.37 -21.91 -21.03
CA PRO A 665 13.48 -21.06 -20.24
C PRO A 665 14.14 -20.41 -19.00
N PHE A 666 15.23 -20.97 -18.50
CA PHE A 666 15.94 -20.48 -17.31
C PHE A 666 17.21 -19.70 -17.61
N TYR A 667 17.61 -19.54 -18.87
CA TYR A 667 18.90 -18.94 -19.24
C TYR A 667 19.11 -17.56 -18.62
N TYR A 668 18.19 -16.63 -18.87
CA TYR A 668 18.29 -15.27 -18.35
C TYR A 668 17.97 -15.17 -16.85
N ARG A 669 17.10 -16.05 -16.36
CA ARG A 669 16.81 -16.11 -14.91
C ARG A 669 18.04 -16.54 -14.12
N ALA A 670 18.80 -17.51 -14.60
CA ALA A 670 20.04 -17.97 -13.99
C ALA A 670 21.15 -16.91 -14.07
N LYS A 671 21.32 -16.26 -15.24
CA LYS A 671 22.34 -15.25 -15.49
C LYS A 671 22.12 -13.95 -14.71
N HIS A 672 20.87 -13.54 -14.53
CA HIS A 672 20.49 -12.25 -13.93
C HIS A 672 19.73 -12.37 -12.62
N SER A 673 19.79 -13.52 -11.92
CA SER A 673 19.20 -13.63 -10.59
C SER A 673 19.91 -12.67 -9.64
N ILE A 674 19.17 -11.69 -9.15
CA ILE A 674 19.67 -10.64 -8.26
C ILE A 674 19.93 -11.22 -6.88
N GLY A 675 21.13 -11.06 -6.42
CA GLY A 675 21.65 -11.43 -5.11
C GLY A 675 22.74 -12.46 -5.27
N GLY A 676 23.99 -12.06 -5.10
CA GLY A 676 25.22 -12.84 -5.24
C GLY A 676 25.32 -14.10 -4.40
N PHE A 677 24.23 -14.83 -4.26
CA PHE A 677 24.18 -16.15 -3.68
C PHE A 677 24.16 -17.18 -4.80
N ASP A 678 25.32 -17.78 -5.01
CA ASP A 678 25.63 -19.09 -5.57
C ASP A 678 24.49 -19.70 -6.43
N VAL A 679 24.29 -19.12 -7.62
CA VAL A 679 23.38 -19.68 -8.63
C VAL A 679 23.87 -21.08 -9.06
N GLN A 680 25.17 -21.31 -9.03
CA GLN A 680 25.73 -22.64 -9.30
C GLN A 680 25.31 -23.70 -8.26
N ARG A 681 25.23 -23.34 -6.97
CA ARG A 681 24.76 -24.26 -5.94
C ARG A 681 23.26 -24.54 -6.00
N LYS A 682 22.44 -23.54 -6.42
CA LYS A 682 21.00 -23.75 -6.59
C LYS A 682 20.67 -24.48 -7.90
N ALA A 683 21.41 -24.25 -8.96
CA ALA A 683 21.26 -25.03 -10.20
C ALA A 683 21.58 -26.50 -9.93
N LEU A 684 22.66 -26.80 -9.22
CA LEU A 684 23.02 -28.16 -8.82
C LEU A 684 21.99 -28.84 -7.91
N THR A 685 21.34 -28.12 -6.99
CA THR A 685 20.25 -28.67 -6.17
C THR A 685 18.97 -28.93 -6.96
N TRP A 686 18.68 -28.14 -8.00
CA TRP A 686 17.55 -28.35 -8.89
C TRP A 686 17.81 -29.50 -9.87
N THR A 687 19.02 -29.63 -10.39
CA THR A 687 19.44 -30.78 -11.23
C THR A 687 19.31 -32.06 -10.45
N ARG A 688 19.83 -32.14 -9.21
CA ARG A 688 19.62 -33.28 -8.32
C ARG A 688 18.17 -33.59 -7.99
N ALA A 689 17.34 -32.56 -7.75
CA ALA A 689 15.92 -32.76 -7.47
C ALA A 689 15.15 -33.25 -8.72
N ILE A 690 15.59 -32.89 -9.92
CA ILE A 690 15.04 -33.40 -11.18
C ILE A 690 15.52 -34.84 -11.41
N GLU A 691 16.78 -35.14 -11.17
CA GLU A 691 17.37 -36.49 -11.22
C GLU A 691 16.69 -37.46 -10.23
N GLU A 692 16.40 -37.01 -9.00
CA GLU A 692 15.63 -37.77 -8.02
C GLU A 692 14.17 -38.03 -8.43
N VAL A 693 13.56 -37.11 -9.20
CA VAL A 693 12.16 -37.26 -9.66
C VAL A 693 12.06 -38.04 -10.97
N THR A 694 13.07 -37.98 -11.83
CA THR A 694 13.07 -38.64 -13.13
C THR A 694 13.69 -40.05 -13.11
N GLY A 695 14.43 -40.40 -12.04
CA GLY A 695 15.05 -41.73 -11.91
C GLY A 695 16.18 -42.02 -12.92
N GLU A 696 16.69 -40.97 -13.59
CA GLU A 696 17.85 -41.07 -14.45
C GLU A 696 19.13 -40.89 -13.62
N GLU A 697 19.63 -41.97 -13.08
CA GLU A 697 21.02 -42.03 -12.59
C GLU A 697 21.93 -42.03 -13.82
N GLY A 698 22.68 -40.96 -14.01
CA GLY A 698 23.71 -40.93 -15.03
C GLY A 698 24.79 -41.94 -14.69
N GLU A 699 25.04 -42.89 -15.56
CA GLU A 699 26.21 -43.80 -15.47
C GLU A 699 27.49 -42.90 -15.45
N GLU A 700 28.18 -42.85 -14.30
CA GLU A 700 29.53 -42.36 -14.23
C GLU A 700 30.45 -43.31 -15.00
N GLU A 701 30.89 -42.95 -16.17
CA GLU A 701 32.02 -43.61 -16.82
C GLU A 701 33.28 -43.37 -15.99
N ASP A 702 33.69 -44.39 -15.24
CA ASP A 702 35.01 -44.46 -14.62
C ASP A 702 36.08 -44.49 -15.72
N GLU A 703 36.70 -43.38 -16.07
CA GLU A 703 37.98 -43.35 -16.77
C GLU A 703 39.08 -43.84 -15.81
N VAL A 704 39.44 -45.09 -15.98
CA VAL A 704 40.61 -45.66 -15.39
C VAL A 704 41.85 -45.07 -16.10
N GLU A 705 42.57 -44.16 -15.42
CA GLU A 705 43.93 -43.83 -15.78
C GLU A 705 44.83 -45.05 -15.51
N GLY A 706 45.32 -45.65 -16.57
CA GLY A 706 46.39 -46.61 -16.58
C GLY A 706 47.59 -46.12 -17.36
N GLU A 707 48.72 -45.90 -16.59
CA GLU A 707 50.14 -45.72 -17.03
C GLU A 707 50.53 -44.43 -17.76
#